data_3b3d6400074711c290fe2477f3163f7a
#
_entry.id   3b3d6400074711c290fe2477f3163f7a
#
_cell.length_a   1.000
_cell.length_b   1.000
_cell.length_c   1.000
_cell.angle_alpha   90.00
_cell.angle_beta   90.00
_cell.angle_gamma   90.00
#
_symmetry.space_group_name_H-M   'P 1'
#
loop_
_entity.id
_entity.type
_entity.pdbx_description
1 polymer ?
#
loop_
_entity_poly.entity_id
_entity_poly.type
_entity_poly.pdbx_seq_one_letter_code
_entity_poly.pdbx_strand_id
1 'polypeptide(L)'
;MGGRRAEALAAGVALAAFANALRGDFVFDDFRCGPGGGPREETKPRPPPGPGLTGPDGRLRLRRAVVENPDVVKATPLADLFRNDFWGTPLASPVSHQSYRPLAVLAFRAVFRLGGLRPEPFHAAVWAAYAVSCALFVRVCRRVVFADPAPGRLLLCGLLFALHPVHCEAVASVVGGAEVFASVFFFLSVLASPAAAGVGGLARCCAYAVVAMLFKEQGIMALPVGAAVRLLRAAAGGRRAEVVAGVKYAAAAAAVFLAVLACRVGLARHFPTWTRHENPAAFAPDGLRAWNHLYIYLFNLRLLILPATLSCDWGMGSIPLISRASEPRALASALALLLAAAVAALSLAAVCGRRPEGRRGKGKENLGCVLLAGVCFAVLPFLPSMNLLVVVGFAVAERVLFLPSAGLCIIAGTLLHRLAGRAPRHAKLPLVTFLLALLAARTVARNRAWRSAESLFGAAIAAAPRNEKVYAMLGDKHMKDGALDRAEGLFKAALALEPGDFKMHYSLGVLYQQRGALDASLAAFRGALATGPEFSATINGRVFAAHLHNKIGDVQSRMGRPDAALESFDAAVAAAAGDAAQAAELVLGHANRGAVLGGLGRWGKSAGAHEAAYKVAGAHGLHGRALEALFAAIEALVAAGRHAAARERIEAVLRADPRNARSRALEGRLLRLADG
;
A
#
# COMPACT_ATOMS: atom_id res chain seq x y z
N MET A 1 35.71 8.27 -20.72
CA MET A 1 35.37 9.36 -19.76
C MET A 1 33.90 9.79 -19.82
N GLY A 2 33.31 9.97 -21.02
CA GLY A 2 31.93 10.49 -21.14
C GLY A 2 30.80 9.71 -20.44
N GLY A 3 30.90 8.38 -20.38
CA GLY A 3 29.84 7.58 -19.75
C GLY A 3 29.78 7.70 -18.22
N ARG A 4 30.92 7.85 -17.54
CA ARG A 4 30.94 8.08 -16.07
C ARG A 4 30.43 9.48 -15.72
N ARG A 5 30.71 10.48 -16.58
CA ARG A 5 30.13 11.83 -16.42
C ARG A 5 28.61 11.82 -16.57
N ALA A 6 28.05 11.03 -17.50
CA ALA A 6 26.61 10.87 -17.65
C ALA A 6 25.96 10.20 -16.43
N GLU A 7 26.62 9.19 -15.83
CA GLU A 7 26.17 8.54 -14.59
C GLU A 7 26.09 9.58 -13.43
N ALA A 8 27.16 10.33 -13.22
CA ALA A 8 27.24 11.34 -12.15
C ALA A 8 26.25 12.48 -12.37
N LEU A 9 26.09 12.96 -13.61
CA LEU A 9 25.16 14.04 -13.93
C LEU A 9 23.70 13.60 -13.75
N ALA A 10 23.32 12.40 -14.18
CA ALA A 10 21.97 11.87 -13.95
C ALA A 10 21.66 11.74 -12.44
N ALA A 11 22.61 11.25 -11.65
CA ALA A 11 22.45 11.19 -10.19
C ALA A 11 22.34 12.59 -9.57
N GLY A 12 23.18 13.54 -9.98
CA GLY A 12 23.12 14.93 -9.49
C GLY A 12 21.82 15.63 -9.82
N VAL A 13 21.31 15.43 -11.05
CA VAL A 13 20.01 15.98 -11.47
C VAL A 13 18.86 15.33 -10.70
N ALA A 14 18.91 14.01 -10.46
CA ALA A 14 17.93 13.33 -9.61
C ALA A 14 17.90 13.92 -8.19
N LEU A 15 19.08 14.13 -7.58
CA LEU A 15 19.19 14.78 -6.28
C LEU A 15 18.60 16.20 -6.29
N ALA A 16 18.91 17.01 -7.30
CA ALA A 16 18.39 18.37 -7.41
C ALA A 16 16.86 18.41 -7.61
N ALA A 17 16.34 17.59 -8.53
CA ALA A 17 14.91 17.59 -8.86
C ALA A 17 14.01 17.10 -7.72
N PHE A 18 14.53 16.24 -6.86
CA PHE A 18 13.79 15.66 -5.71
C PHE A 18 14.22 16.22 -4.36
N ALA A 19 15.09 17.23 -4.32
CA ALA A 19 15.55 17.84 -3.06
C ALA A 19 14.39 18.38 -2.20
N ASN A 20 13.30 18.83 -2.83
CA ASN A 20 12.12 19.31 -2.13
C ASN A 20 11.27 18.19 -1.49
N ALA A 21 11.49 16.93 -1.85
CA ALA A 21 10.87 15.78 -1.19
C ALA A 21 11.43 15.53 0.23
N LEU A 22 12.67 15.99 0.52
CA LEU A 22 13.29 15.87 1.84
C LEU A 22 12.50 16.57 2.97
N ARG A 23 11.67 17.56 2.61
CA ARG A 23 10.83 18.32 3.55
C ARG A 23 9.38 17.80 3.58
N GLY A 24 9.14 16.62 3.05
CA GLY A 24 7.84 15.95 3.10
C GLY A 24 7.57 15.39 4.50
N ASP A 25 6.28 15.29 4.84
CA ASP A 25 5.80 14.58 6.02
C ASP A 25 5.59 13.09 5.68
N PHE A 26 5.25 12.28 6.67
CA PHE A 26 4.66 10.97 6.41
C PHE A 26 3.26 11.14 5.80
N VAL A 27 3.02 10.63 4.61
CA VAL A 27 1.75 10.82 3.87
C VAL A 27 1.25 9.53 3.23
N PHE A 28 -0.05 9.48 2.94
CA PHE A 28 -0.73 8.38 2.25
C PHE A 28 -0.53 7.03 2.98
N ASP A 29 0.09 6.03 2.35
CA ASP A 29 0.33 4.70 2.92
C ASP A 29 1.31 4.72 4.12
N ASP A 30 2.06 5.81 4.32
CA ASP A 30 2.84 6.04 5.53
C ASP A 30 1.90 6.24 6.72
N PHE A 31 0.76 6.90 6.46
CA PHE A 31 -0.42 7.02 7.30
C PHE A 31 -1.63 6.37 6.64
N ARG A 32 -2.01 5.17 6.98
CA ARG A 32 -3.34 4.70 6.61
C ARG A 32 -4.35 5.41 7.51
N CYS A 33 -5.12 6.32 6.94
CA CYS A 33 -6.25 6.97 7.61
C CYS A 33 -7.35 5.92 7.85
N GLY A 34 -7.48 5.50 9.11
CA GLY A 34 -8.68 4.85 9.60
C GLY A 34 -9.50 5.89 10.37
N PRO A 35 -10.82 5.81 10.44
CA PRO A 35 -11.63 6.76 11.18
C PRO A 35 -11.20 6.81 12.66
N GLY A 36 -10.75 7.97 13.09
CA GLY A 36 -10.62 8.35 14.47
C GLY A 36 -9.31 8.07 15.22
N GLY A 37 -8.30 8.88 15.04
CA GLY A 37 -7.12 8.97 15.92
C GLY A 37 -6.60 10.40 15.97
N GLY A 38 -6.98 11.18 17.01
CA GLY A 38 -6.39 12.49 17.30
C GLY A 38 -4.97 12.37 17.87
N PRO A 39 -4.17 13.46 17.89
CA PRO A 39 -2.86 13.48 18.49
C PRO A 39 -2.97 13.12 19.98
N ARG A 40 -2.12 12.20 20.45
CA ARG A 40 -2.01 11.86 21.87
C ARG A 40 -0.68 12.35 22.39
N GLU A 41 -0.73 13.00 23.53
CA GLU A 41 0.42 13.30 24.39
C GLU A 41 1.20 12.00 24.73
N GLU A 42 2.50 12.07 24.57
CA GLU A 42 3.47 11.00 24.84
C GLU A 42 3.78 10.95 26.35
N THR A 43 2.89 10.40 27.18
CA THR A 43 3.28 10.21 28.59
C THR A 43 2.66 9.00 29.27
N LYS A 44 2.74 7.79 28.69
CA LYS A 44 2.65 6.55 29.52
C LYS A 44 3.02 5.30 28.69
N PRO A 45 3.82 4.34 29.23
CA PRO A 45 4.11 3.08 28.55
C PRO A 45 2.84 2.25 28.40
N ARG A 46 2.56 1.81 27.17
CA ARG A 46 1.38 1.00 26.81
C ARG A 46 1.65 -0.48 27.04
N PRO A 47 0.64 -1.26 27.51
CA PRO A 47 0.72 -2.71 27.48
C PRO A 47 0.79 -3.24 26.04
N PRO A 48 1.36 -4.44 25.81
CA PRO A 48 1.48 -5.02 24.48
C PRO A 48 0.10 -5.22 23.84
N PRO A 49 -0.06 -4.98 22.54
CA PRO A 49 -1.33 -5.13 21.86
C PRO A 49 -1.71 -6.62 21.76
N GLY A 50 -2.85 -6.97 22.27
CA GLY A 50 -3.51 -8.24 21.99
C GLY A 50 -3.92 -8.36 20.51
N PRO A 51 -4.25 -9.56 20.01
CA PRO A 51 -4.52 -9.85 18.60
C PRO A 51 -5.87 -9.33 18.08
N GLY A 52 -6.47 -8.30 18.65
CA GLY A 52 -7.75 -7.73 18.22
C GLY A 52 -7.61 -6.67 17.12
N LEU A 53 -8.56 -6.67 16.17
CA LEU A 53 -8.68 -5.67 15.08
C LEU A 53 -8.99 -4.24 15.58
N THR A 54 -9.45 -4.12 16.84
CA THR A 54 -9.78 -2.83 17.48
C THR A 54 -8.78 -2.48 18.57
N GLY A 55 -8.45 -1.18 18.68
CA GLY A 55 -7.64 -0.66 19.80
C GLY A 55 -8.40 -0.70 21.13
N PRO A 56 -7.74 -0.39 22.28
CA PRO A 56 -8.40 -0.26 23.57
C PRO A 56 -9.50 0.81 23.59
N ASP A 57 -9.53 1.65 22.58
CA ASP A 57 -10.52 2.71 22.31
C ASP A 57 -11.67 2.24 21.38
N GLY A 58 -11.79 0.93 21.11
CA GLY A 58 -12.84 0.37 20.24
C GLY A 58 -12.71 0.72 18.76
N ARG A 59 -11.57 1.28 18.33
CA ARG A 59 -11.35 1.75 16.94
C ARG A 59 -10.62 0.69 16.12
N LEU A 60 -11.05 0.49 14.87
CA LEU A 60 -10.35 -0.38 13.91
C LEU A 60 -8.89 0.09 13.76
N ARG A 61 -7.94 -0.76 14.17
CA ARG A 61 -6.51 -0.50 13.98
C ARG A 61 -6.11 -0.92 12.57
N LEU A 62 -6.12 0.02 11.65
CA LEU A 62 -5.38 -0.15 10.39
C LEU A 62 -3.91 0.13 10.69
N ARG A 63 -3.07 -0.90 10.64
CA ARG A 63 -1.62 -0.77 10.89
C ARG A 63 -0.98 0.07 9.79
N ARG A 64 -0.11 1.00 10.19
CA ARG A 64 0.64 1.89 9.29
C ARG A 64 1.95 1.20 8.93
N ALA A 65 2.41 1.33 7.67
CA ALA A 65 3.59 0.60 7.18
C ALA A 65 4.88 1.01 7.90
N VAL A 66 4.96 2.22 8.42
CA VAL A 66 6.15 2.75 9.11
C VAL A 66 5.83 3.13 10.55
N VAL A 67 4.93 4.09 10.76
CA VAL A 67 4.73 4.77 12.05
C VAL A 67 4.16 3.86 13.15
N GLU A 68 3.31 2.89 12.81
CA GLU A 68 2.72 1.94 13.74
C GLU A 68 3.16 0.49 13.50
N ASN A 69 4.09 0.28 12.58
CA ASN A 69 4.59 -1.06 12.27
C ASN A 69 5.50 -1.53 13.42
N PRO A 70 5.10 -2.60 14.17
CA PRO A 70 5.89 -3.09 15.28
C PRO A 70 7.29 -3.56 14.86
N ASP A 71 7.43 -4.01 13.62
CA ASP A 71 8.70 -4.49 13.08
C ASP A 71 9.66 -3.33 12.77
N VAL A 72 9.15 -2.11 12.60
CA VAL A 72 9.95 -0.89 12.42
C VAL A 72 10.24 -0.23 13.76
N VAL A 73 9.19 0.07 14.56
CA VAL A 73 9.29 0.95 15.74
C VAL A 73 9.54 0.22 17.05
N LYS A 74 9.34 -1.11 17.10
CA LYS A 74 9.57 -1.92 18.31
C LYS A 74 10.79 -2.82 18.14
N ALA A 75 11.28 -3.35 19.26
CA ALA A 75 12.37 -4.32 19.26
C ALA A 75 11.90 -5.75 18.93
N THR A 76 11.09 -5.92 17.88
CA THR A 76 10.70 -7.26 17.41
C THR A 76 11.96 -8.06 17.07
N PRO A 77 12.11 -9.33 17.51
CA PRO A 77 13.22 -10.19 17.13
C PRO A 77 13.33 -10.29 15.60
N LEU A 78 14.57 -10.34 15.08
CA LEU A 78 14.80 -10.41 13.62
C LEU A 78 14.11 -11.62 12.97
N ALA A 79 14.08 -12.76 13.66
CA ALA A 79 13.43 -13.97 13.16
C ALA A 79 11.92 -13.78 12.95
N ASP A 80 11.26 -13.03 13.82
CA ASP A 80 9.81 -12.79 13.74
C ASP A 80 9.47 -11.79 12.63
N LEU A 81 10.38 -10.84 12.33
CA LEU A 81 10.22 -9.93 11.19
C LEU A 81 10.08 -10.71 9.86
N PHE A 82 10.80 -11.82 9.69
CA PHE A 82 10.70 -12.67 8.50
C PHE A 82 9.41 -13.53 8.45
N ARG A 83 8.60 -13.53 9.51
CA ARG A 83 7.30 -14.21 9.59
C ARG A 83 6.12 -13.27 9.35
N ASN A 84 6.38 -11.96 9.26
CA ASN A 84 5.39 -10.92 9.10
C ASN A 84 5.34 -10.40 7.65
N ASP A 85 4.19 -9.83 7.32
CA ASP A 85 4.04 -9.06 6.07
C ASP A 85 4.65 -7.65 6.21
N PHE A 86 4.63 -6.89 5.12
CA PHE A 86 5.15 -5.52 5.05
C PHE A 86 4.53 -4.56 6.10
N TRP A 87 3.35 -4.87 6.60
CA TRP A 87 2.60 -4.07 7.58
C TRP A 87 2.82 -4.52 9.03
N GLY A 88 3.68 -5.52 9.25
CA GLY A 88 3.95 -6.12 10.55
C GLY A 88 2.83 -7.01 11.05
N THR A 89 2.02 -7.57 10.14
CA THR A 89 1.01 -8.59 10.44
C THR A 89 1.60 -9.97 10.16
N PRO A 90 1.45 -10.96 11.07
CA PRO A 90 1.91 -12.32 10.81
C PRO A 90 1.31 -12.87 9.52
N LEU A 91 2.13 -13.50 8.67
CA LEU A 91 1.69 -14.11 7.39
C LEU A 91 0.62 -15.19 7.60
N ALA A 92 0.63 -15.86 8.75
CA ALA A 92 -0.39 -16.84 9.12
C ALA A 92 -1.75 -16.23 9.47
N SER A 93 -1.83 -14.92 9.69
CA SER A 93 -3.07 -14.23 10.02
C SER A 93 -3.99 -14.10 8.80
N PRO A 94 -5.29 -14.42 8.91
CA PRO A 94 -6.24 -14.29 7.81
C PRO A 94 -6.44 -12.85 7.33
N VAL A 95 -6.03 -11.85 8.12
CA VAL A 95 -6.09 -10.42 7.78
C VAL A 95 -4.77 -9.88 7.21
N SER A 96 -3.77 -10.75 6.99
CA SER A 96 -2.50 -10.35 6.38
C SER A 96 -2.69 -10.01 4.91
N HIS A 97 -2.05 -8.92 4.47
CA HIS A 97 -1.96 -8.55 3.06
C HIS A 97 -1.07 -9.48 2.24
N GLN A 98 -0.35 -10.40 2.88
CA GLN A 98 0.60 -11.31 2.23
C GLN A 98 1.69 -10.59 1.41
N SER A 99 1.92 -9.29 1.59
CA SER A 99 3.01 -8.55 0.97
C SER A 99 4.31 -8.80 1.74
N TYR A 100 5.15 -9.71 1.23
CA TYR A 100 6.36 -10.16 1.91
C TYR A 100 7.58 -9.34 1.45
N ARG A 101 7.99 -8.34 2.24
CA ARG A 101 9.07 -7.38 1.91
C ARG A 101 10.00 -7.16 3.11
N PRO A 102 10.65 -8.20 3.63
CA PRO A 102 11.42 -8.10 4.87
C PRO A 102 12.60 -7.12 4.78
N LEU A 103 13.25 -6.98 3.61
CA LEU A 103 14.36 -6.03 3.46
C LEU A 103 13.91 -4.57 3.44
N ALA A 104 12.70 -4.27 2.95
CA ALA A 104 12.14 -2.93 3.03
C ALA A 104 11.86 -2.55 4.50
N VAL A 105 11.27 -3.47 5.27
CA VAL A 105 11.03 -3.28 6.71
C VAL A 105 12.34 -3.12 7.47
N LEU A 106 13.37 -3.92 7.16
CA LEU A 106 14.70 -3.81 7.75
C LEU A 106 15.36 -2.47 7.44
N ALA A 107 15.24 -1.96 6.20
CA ALA A 107 15.75 -0.65 5.82
C ALA A 107 15.05 0.46 6.62
N PHE A 108 13.73 0.43 6.74
CA PHE A 108 12.99 1.40 7.56
C PHE A 108 13.35 1.29 9.04
N ARG A 109 13.50 0.08 9.57
CA ARG A 109 13.97 -0.14 10.95
C ARG A 109 15.38 0.42 11.19
N ALA A 110 16.29 0.28 10.24
CA ALA A 110 17.63 0.85 10.33
C ALA A 110 17.58 2.39 10.37
N VAL A 111 16.78 3.00 9.51
CA VAL A 111 16.56 4.45 9.48
C VAL A 111 15.91 4.92 10.80
N PHE A 112 14.90 4.21 11.30
CA PHE A 112 14.26 4.50 12.58
C PHE A 112 15.25 4.46 13.75
N ARG A 113 16.16 3.50 13.79
CA ARG A 113 17.19 3.41 14.84
C ARG A 113 18.18 4.58 14.82
N LEU A 114 18.44 5.15 13.64
CA LEU A 114 19.35 6.27 13.47
C LEU A 114 18.69 7.63 13.73
N GLY A 115 17.42 7.80 13.37
CA GLY A 115 16.76 9.11 13.37
C GLY A 115 15.42 9.19 14.09
N GLY A 116 14.93 8.07 14.70
CA GLY A 116 13.61 8.02 15.31
C GLY A 116 12.46 8.08 14.27
N LEU A 117 11.26 8.44 14.72
CA LEU A 117 10.08 8.66 13.86
C LEU A 117 10.04 10.07 13.24
N ARG A 118 11.16 10.54 12.74
CA ARG A 118 11.23 11.79 11.99
C ARG A 118 11.18 11.44 10.50
N PRO A 119 10.39 12.16 9.67
CA PRO A 119 10.26 11.82 8.24
C PRO A 119 11.55 12.08 7.44
N GLU A 120 12.35 13.09 7.82
CA GLU A 120 13.51 13.52 7.03
C GLU A 120 14.57 12.42 6.82
N PRO A 121 14.98 11.61 7.81
CA PRO A 121 15.91 10.50 7.59
C PRO A 121 15.38 9.45 6.62
N PHE A 122 14.05 9.17 6.64
CA PHE A 122 13.44 8.22 5.71
C PHE A 122 13.46 8.76 4.28
N HIS A 123 13.06 10.01 4.09
CA HIS A 123 13.15 10.65 2.78
C HIS A 123 14.59 10.74 2.27
N ALA A 124 15.56 11.06 3.14
CA ALA A 124 16.97 11.12 2.77
C ALA A 124 17.51 9.77 2.29
N ALA A 125 17.11 8.66 2.94
CA ALA A 125 17.51 7.32 2.54
C ALA A 125 16.95 6.95 1.15
N VAL A 126 15.66 7.23 0.90
CA VAL A 126 15.02 7.00 -0.42
C VAL A 126 15.64 7.89 -1.50
N TRP A 127 15.88 9.17 -1.19
CA TRP A 127 16.48 10.14 -2.08
C TRP A 127 17.91 9.74 -2.52
N ALA A 128 18.74 9.30 -1.57
CA ALA A 128 20.08 8.79 -1.86
C ALA A 128 20.04 7.51 -2.72
N ALA A 129 19.16 6.56 -2.39
CA ALA A 129 18.94 5.35 -3.17
C ALA A 129 18.46 5.66 -4.60
N TYR A 130 17.63 6.68 -4.78
CA TYR A 130 17.17 7.13 -6.09
C TYR A 130 18.32 7.64 -6.97
N ALA A 131 19.21 8.44 -6.41
CA ALA A 131 20.42 8.90 -7.14
C ALA A 131 21.29 7.72 -7.59
N VAL A 132 21.50 6.74 -6.70
CA VAL A 132 22.21 5.49 -7.03
C VAL A 132 21.49 4.73 -8.15
N SER A 133 20.17 4.62 -8.06
CA SER A 133 19.35 3.97 -9.09
C SER A 133 19.51 4.64 -10.45
N CYS A 134 19.48 5.96 -10.52
CA CYS A 134 19.70 6.74 -11.77
C CYS A 134 21.09 6.50 -12.36
N ALA A 135 22.14 6.49 -11.54
CA ALA A 135 23.49 6.20 -12.00
C ALA A 135 23.62 4.76 -12.53
N LEU A 136 23.01 3.79 -11.82
CA LEU A 136 23.00 2.39 -12.24
C LEU A 136 22.21 2.19 -13.53
N PHE A 137 21.08 2.87 -13.71
CA PHE A 137 20.33 2.86 -14.96
C PHE A 137 21.17 3.32 -16.15
N VAL A 138 21.88 4.45 -16.04
CA VAL A 138 22.81 4.91 -17.09
C VAL A 138 23.90 3.88 -17.35
N ARG A 139 24.42 3.24 -16.31
CA ARG A 139 25.42 2.16 -16.43
C ARG A 139 24.85 0.93 -17.13
N VAL A 140 23.59 0.56 -16.87
CA VAL A 140 22.86 -0.51 -17.61
C VAL A 140 22.75 -0.13 -19.08
N CYS A 141 22.31 1.09 -19.40
CA CYS A 141 22.25 1.58 -20.77
C CYS A 141 23.61 1.44 -21.47
N ARG A 142 24.69 1.86 -20.81
CA ARG A 142 26.06 1.84 -21.33
C ARG A 142 26.63 0.45 -21.55
N ARG A 143 26.40 -0.50 -20.61
CA ARG A 143 27.07 -1.80 -20.62
C ARG A 143 26.22 -2.93 -21.19
N VAL A 144 24.90 -2.81 -21.03
CA VAL A 144 23.97 -3.90 -21.32
C VAL A 144 23.11 -3.61 -22.54
N VAL A 145 22.54 -2.39 -22.65
CA VAL A 145 21.58 -2.07 -23.72
C VAL A 145 22.27 -1.66 -25.01
N PHE A 146 23.18 -0.68 -24.95
CA PHE A 146 23.80 -0.11 -26.14
C PHE A 146 25.09 -0.84 -26.53
N ALA A 147 25.21 -1.15 -27.82
CA ALA A 147 26.46 -1.67 -28.38
C ALA A 147 27.48 -0.53 -28.64
N ASP A 148 26.98 0.65 -29.05
CA ASP A 148 27.75 1.89 -29.18
C ASP A 148 27.16 2.97 -28.25
N PRO A 149 27.69 3.14 -27.04
CA PRO A 149 27.13 4.02 -26.03
C PRO A 149 27.56 5.48 -26.22
N ALA A 150 27.00 6.18 -27.22
CA ALA A 150 27.24 7.60 -27.42
C ALA A 150 26.91 8.42 -26.17
N PRO A 151 27.84 9.30 -25.68
CA PRO A 151 27.65 10.05 -24.43
C PRO A 151 26.36 10.87 -24.36
N GLY A 152 26.00 11.54 -25.47
CA GLY A 152 24.75 12.33 -25.53
C GLY A 152 23.49 11.50 -25.41
N ARG A 153 23.47 10.27 -25.96
CA ARG A 153 22.36 9.33 -25.80
C ARG A 153 22.23 8.81 -24.37
N LEU A 154 23.35 8.44 -23.76
CA LEU A 154 23.39 8.02 -22.36
C LEU A 154 22.87 9.11 -21.44
N LEU A 155 23.29 10.35 -21.69
CA LEU A 155 22.83 11.50 -20.90
C LEU A 155 21.32 11.71 -21.07
N LEU A 156 20.80 11.67 -22.31
CA LEU A 156 19.35 11.79 -22.54
C LEU A 156 18.55 10.72 -21.82
N CYS A 157 18.92 9.44 -21.93
CA CYS A 157 18.25 8.37 -21.23
C CYS A 157 18.28 8.61 -19.71
N GLY A 158 19.44 8.97 -19.17
CA GLY A 158 19.62 9.23 -17.73
C GLY A 158 18.82 10.42 -17.24
N LEU A 159 18.79 11.53 -17.99
CA LEU A 159 18.03 12.72 -17.61
C LEU A 159 16.51 12.51 -17.72
N LEU A 160 16.04 11.81 -18.76
CA LEU A 160 14.63 11.44 -18.89
C LEU A 160 14.18 10.58 -17.72
N PHE A 161 15.00 9.61 -17.29
CA PHE A 161 14.69 8.79 -16.12
C PHE A 161 14.74 9.60 -14.82
N ALA A 162 15.80 10.39 -14.61
CA ALA A 162 15.99 11.19 -13.40
C ALA A 162 14.93 12.29 -13.20
N LEU A 163 14.31 12.77 -14.28
CA LEU A 163 13.31 13.84 -14.26
C LEU A 163 11.89 13.35 -14.48
N HIS A 164 11.65 12.02 -14.54
CA HIS A 164 10.34 11.50 -14.89
C HIS A 164 9.32 11.73 -13.76
N PRO A 165 8.22 12.48 -14.00
CA PRO A 165 7.26 12.82 -12.94
C PRO A 165 6.54 11.61 -12.30
N VAL A 166 6.44 10.48 -13.01
CA VAL A 166 5.84 9.25 -12.47
C VAL A 166 6.61 8.67 -11.28
N HIS A 167 7.86 9.09 -11.08
CA HIS A 167 8.69 8.67 -9.95
C HIS A 167 8.31 9.33 -8.62
N CYS A 168 7.50 10.41 -8.66
CA CYS A 168 7.18 11.18 -7.45
C CYS A 168 6.53 10.32 -6.37
N GLU A 169 5.62 9.41 -6.70
CA GLU A 169 5.03 8.50 -5.71
C GLU A 169 6.08 7.56 -5.09
N ALA A 170 7.01 7.02 -5.88
CA ALA A 170 8.04 6.12 -5.38
C ALA A 170 9.11 6.82 -4.53
N VAL A 171 9.42 8.09 -4.83
CA VAL A 171 10.53 8.83 -4.20
C VAL A 171 10.06 9.73 -3.05
N ALA A 172 8.90 10.37 -3.19
CA ALA A 172 8.38 11.29 -2.18
C ALA A 172 7.51 10.61 -1.12
N SER A 173 6.97 9.40 -1.36
CA SER A 173 6.37 8.56 -0.33
C SER A 173 7.44 7.66 0.30
N VAL A 174 7.47 7.55 1.63
CA VAL A 174 8.40 6.66 2.33
C VAL A 174 8.12 5.20 2.00
N VAL A 175 6.84 4.80 2.01
CA VAL A 175 6.41 3.43 1.63
C VAL A 175 6.75 3.11 0.19
N GLY A 176 6.62 4.08 -0.71
CA GLY A 176 7.06 3.99 -2.11
C GLY A 176 8.55 3.75 -2.27
N GLY A 177 9.37 4.12 -1.29
CA GLY A 177 10.81 3.88 -1.26
C GLY A 177 11.22 2.41 -1.45
N ALA A 178 10.34 1.46 -1.15
CA ALA A 178 10.56 0.05 -1.42
C ALA A 178 10.82 -0.22 -2.92
N GLU A 179 10.15 0.50 -3.83
CA GLU A 179 10.38 0.44 -5.29
C GLU A 179 11.79 0.92 -5.65
N VAL A 180 12.22 2.02 -5.01
CA VAL A 180 13.53 2.64 -5.25
C VAL A 180 14.66 1.74 -4.75
N PHE A 181 14.55 1.18 -3.54
CA PHE A 181 15.53 0.22 -3.02
C PHE A 181 15.60 -1.04 -3.90
N ALA A 182 14.45 -1.59 -4.31
CA ALA A 182 14.39 -2.73 -5.22
C ALA A 182 15.10 -2.44 -6.55
N SER A 183 14.95 -1.24 -7.10
CA SER A 183 15.52 -0.84 -8.39
C SER A 183 17.05 -0.85 -8.39
N VAL A 184 17.69 -0.51 -7.28
CA VAL A 184 19.15 -0.58 -7.13
C VAL A 184 19.64 -2.00 -7.41
N PHE A 185 19.05 -2.98 -6.74
CA PHE A 185 19.43 -4.39 -6.90
C PHE A 185 18.93 -4.99 -8.21
N PHE A 186 17.80 -4.51 -8.74
CA PHE A 186 17.32 -4.85 -10.07
C PHE A 186 18.36 -4.47 -11.14
N PHE A 187 18.86 -3.24 -11.14
CA PHE A 187 19.89 -2.80 -12.09
C PHE A 187 21.23 -3.49 -11.86
N LEU A 188 21.62 -3.81 -10.62
CA LEU A 188 22.81 -4.62 -10.32
C LEU A 188 22.67 -6.03 -10.89
N SER A 189 21.51 -6.66 -10.77
CA SER A 189 21.22 -7.96 -11.37
C SER A 189 21.36 -7.94 -12.89
N VAL A 190 20.73 -6.95 -13.55
CA VAL A 190 20.83 -6.78 -15.01
C VAL A 190 22.28 -6.50 -15.44
N LEU A 191 23.05 -5.74 -14.68
CA LEU A 191 24.48 -5.48 -14.95
C LEU A 191 25.34 -6.73 -14.82
N ALA A 192 24.98 -7.67 -13.94
CA ALA A 192 25.69 -8.92 -13.77
C ALA A 192 25.38 -9.94 -14.90
N SER A 193 24.28 -9.78 -15.64
CA SER A 193 23.83 -10.73 -16.65
C SER A 193 24.81 -10.95 -17.83
N PRO A 194 25.54 -9.95 -18.37
CA PRO A 194 26.53 -10.15 -19.43
C PRO A 194 27.75 -10.94 -18.96
N ALA A 195 28.13 -10.79 -17.70
CA ALA A 195 29.28 -11.46 -17.09
C ALA A 195 28.99 -12.90 -16.66
N ALA A 196 27.73 -13.35 -16.78
CA ALA A 196 27.28 -14.67 -16.34
C ALA A 196 27.73 -15.82 -17.27
N ALA A 197 28.96 -15.76 -17.82
CA ALA A 197 29.55 -16.85 -18.59
C ALA A 197 29.94 -18.08 -17.72
N GLY A 198 29.97 -17.92 -16.39
CA GLY A 198 30.25 -18.96 -15.42
C GLY A 198 29.26 -18.97 -14.25
N VAL A 199 29.29 -20.02 -13.42
CA VAL A 199 28.40 -20.24 -12.27
C VAL A 199 28.41 -19.04 -11.32
N GLY A 200 29.56 -18.44 -11.03
CA GLY A 200 29.68 -17.30 -10.13
C GLY A 200 29.01 -16.02 -10.66
N GLY A 201 28.98 -15.82 -11.99
CA GLY A 201 28.26 -14.68 -12.60
C GLY A 201 26.75 -14.83 -12.52
N LEU A 202 26.25 -16.03 -12.80
CA LEU A 202 24.84 -16.37 -12.66
C LEU A 202 24.36 -16.24 -11.20
N ALA A 203 25.15 -16.79 -10.25
CA ALA A 203 24.84 -16.72 -8.83
C ALA A 203 24.69 -15.26 -8.35
N ARG A 204 25.59 -14.36 -8.76
CA ARG A 204 25.48 -12.92 -8.42
C ARG A 204 24.23 -12.28 -9.02
N CYS A 205 23.94 -12.58 -10.29
CA CYS A 205 22.74 -12.08 -10.95
C CYS A 205 21.48 -12.51 -10.19
N CYS A 206 21.36 -13.80 -9.87
CA CYS A 206 20.24 -14.36 -9.11
C CYS A 206 20.16 -13.78 -7.68
N ALA A 207 21.28 -13.65 -6.99
CA ALA A 207 21.33 -13.08 -5.65
C ALA A 207 20.80 -11.64 -5.64
N TYR A 208 21.24 -10.79 -6.57
CA TYR A 208 20.71 -9.42 -6.67
C TYR A 208 19.21 -9.40 -7.01
N ALA A 209 18.73 -10.29 -7.88
CA ALA A 209 17.30 -10.37 -8.21
C ALA A 209 16.45 -10.79 -7.00
N VAL A 210 16.93 -11.76 -6.20
CA VAL A 210 16.26 -12.18 -4.95
C VAL A 210 16.26 -11.03 -3.94
N VAL A 211 17.38 -10.34 -3.75
CA VAL A 211 17.44 -9.16 -2.88
C VAL A 211 16.46 -8.08 -3.35
N ALA A 212 16.42 -7.80 -4.65
CA ALA A 212 15.46 -6.85 -5.22
C ALA A 212 14.00 -7.26 -4.91
N MET A 213 13.67 -8.55 -5.04
CA MET A 213 12.34 -9.09 -4.72
C MET A 213 11.99 -8.95 -3.25
N LEU A 214 12.96 -9.13 -2.34
CA LEU A 214 12.73 -8.98 -0.90
C LEU A 214 12.50 -7.52 -0.48
N PHE A 215 12.86 -6.54 -1.32
CA PHE A 215 12.42 -5.15 -1.21
C PHE A 215 11.03 -4.96 -1.84
N LYS A 216 10.82 -5.50 -3.06
CA LYS A 216 9.58 -5.39 -3.81
C LYS A 216 9.43 -6.52 -4.82
N GLU A 217 8.24 -7.11 -4.91
CA GLU A 217 7.95 -8.30 -5.72
C GLU A 217 8.38 -8.17 -7.19
N GLN A 218 8.26 -6.97 -7.77
CA GLN A 218 8.70 -6.67 -9.14
C GLN A 218 10.20 -6.86 -9.36
N GLY A 219 11.01 -6.83 -8.29
CA GLY A 219 12.47 -6.94 -8.36
C GLY A 219 12.98 -8.22 -9.01
N ILE A 220 12.25 -9.35 -8.86
CA ILE A 220 12.62 -10.64 -9.48
C ILE A 220 12.61 -10.59 -11.02
N MET A 221 11.87 -9.63 -11.59
CA MET A 221 11.79 -9.44 -13.03
C MET A 221 13.11 -8.99 -13.66
N ALA A 222 14.13 -8.70 -12.86
CA ALA A 222 15.49 -8.49 -13.34
C ALA A 222 16.03 -9.70 -14.12
N LEU A 223 15.64 -10.92 -13.72
CA LEU A 223 16.08 -12.16 -14.38
C LEU A 223 15.54 -12.27 -15.81
N PRO A 224 14.23 -12.21 -16.08
CA PRO A 224 13.73 -12.24 -17.45
C PRO A 224 14.16 -11.04 -18.29
N VAL A 225 14.30 -9.84 -17.71
CA VAL A 225 14.84 -8.67 -18.44
C VAL A 225 16.27 -8.90 -18.86
N GLY A 226 17.15 -9.35 -17.94
CA GLY A 226 18.56 -9.66 -18.24
C GLY A 226 18.69 -10.75 -19.31
N ALA A 227 17.87 -11.81 -19.23
CA ALA A 227 17.83 -12.90 -20.20
C ALA A 227 17.38 -12.42 -21.59
N ALA A 228 16.30 -11.66 -21.66
CA ALA A 228 15.76 -11.14 -22.92
C ALA A 228 16.76 -10.22 -23.63
N VAL A 229 17.37 -9.26 -22.92
CA VAL A 229 18.34 -8.33 -23.52
C VAL A 229 19.60 -9.07 -23.97
N ARG A 230 20.06 -10.06 -23.22
CA ARG A 230 21.20 -10.89 -23.62
C ARG A 230 20.91 -11.67 -24.90
N LEU A 231 19.74 -12.31 -24.99
CA LEU A 231 19.32 -13.05 -26.20
C LEU A 231 19.17 -12.13 -27.41
N LEU A 232 18.55 -10.96 -27.24
CA LEU A 232 18.40 -9.97 -28.31
C LEU A 232 19.77 -9.51 -28.86
N ARG A 233 20.73 -9.26 -27.97
CA ARG A 233 22.09 -8.87 -28.38
C ARG A 233 22.84 -10.00 -29.07
N ALA A 234 22.71 -11.21 -28.59
CA ALA A 234 23.33 -12.40 -29.19
C ALA A 234 22.74 -12.65 -30.59
N ALA A 235 21.42 -12.57 -30.75
CA ALA A 235 20.75 -12.70 -32.04
C ALA A 235 21.16 -11.59 -33.01
N ALA A 236 21.20 -10.33 -32.55
CA ALA A 236 21.65 -9.21 -33.36
C ALA A 236 23.14 -9.32 -33.79
N GLY A 237 23.98 -9.94 -32.94
CA GLY A 237 25.39 -10.25 -33.20
C GLY A 237 25.61 -11.36 -34.24
N GLY A 238 24.63 -12.27 -34.38
CA GLY A 238 24.64 -13.38 -35.32
C GLY A 238 25.66 -14.48 -35.03
N ARG A 239 26.27 -14.50 -33.84
CA ARG A 239 27.22 -15.52 -33.41
C ARG A 239 26.48 -16.64 -32.70
N ARG A 240 26.41 -17.84 -33.35
CA ARG A 240 25.69 -19.01 -32.83
C ARG A 240 26.09 -19.39 -31.39
N ALA A 241 27.38 -19.33 -31.09
CA ALA A 241 27.89 -19.65 -29.74
C ALA A 241 27.32 -18.68 -28.67
N GLU A 242 27.18 -17.38 -28.97
CA GLU A 242 26.59 -16.41 -28.06
C GLU A 242 25.08 -16.62 -27.86
N VAL A 243 24.37 -17.02 -28.92
CA VAL A 243 22.94 -17.37 -28.84
C VAL A 243 22.76 -18.59 -27.94
N VAL A 244 23.56 -19.66 -28.16
CA VAL A 244 23.50 -20.87 -27.30
C VAL A 244 23.82 -20.53 -25.84
N ALA A 245 24.86 -19.72 -25.59
CA ALA A 245 25.17 -19.25 -24.24
C ALA A 245 24.05 -18.39 -23.64
N GLY A 246 23.39 -17.58 -24.44
CA GLY A 246 22.22 -16.79 -24.05
C GLY A 246 21.01 -17.66 -23.67
N VAL A 247 20.73 -18.71 -24.46
CA VAL A 247 19.66 -19.68 -24.18
C VAL A 247 19.93 -20.44 -22.86
N LYS A 248 21.16 -20.93 -22.67
CA LYS A 248 21.55 -21.61 -21.42
C LYS A 248 21.37 -20.70 -20.20
N TYR A 249 21.78 -19.44 -20.31
CA TYR A 249 21.56 -18.45 -19.27
C TYR A 249 20.07 -18.20 -19.02
N ALA A 250 19.25 -18.02 -20.07
CA ALA A 250 17.82 -17.80 -19.95
C ALA A 250 17.12 -18.99 -19.27
N ALA A 251 17.48 -20.22 -19.63
CA ALA A 251 16.95 -21.43 -19.01
C ALA A 251 17.30 -21.50 -17.51
N ALA A 252 18.56 -21.22 -17.15
CA ALA A 252 19.00 -21.20 -15.76
C ALA A 252 18.32 -20.06 -14.95
N ALA A 253 18.21 -18.87 -15.53
CA ALA A 253 17.50 -17.75 -14.92
C ALA A 253 15.99 -18.05 -14.74
N ALA A 254 15.36 -18.71 -15.70
CA ALA A 254 13.97 -19.15 -15.61
C ALA A 254 13.78 -20.21 -14.51
N ALA A 255 14.69 -21.17 -14.38
CA ALA A 255 14.64 -22.16 -13.32
C ALA A 255 14.70 -21.51 -11.92
N VAL A 256 15.62 -20.55 -11.72
CA VAL A 256 15.71 -19.78 -10.46
C VAL A 256 14.47 -18.94 -10.25
N PHE A 257 13.97 -18.26 -11.29
CA PHE A 257 12.73 -17.48 -11.22
C PHE A 257 11.56 -18.34 -10.75
N LEU A 258 11.36 -19.50 -11.37
CA LEU A 258 10.28 -20.44 -11.01
C LEU A 258 10.46 -21.01 -9.59
N ALA A 259 11.67 -21.36 -9.20
CA ALA A 259 11.96 -21.83 -7.85
C ALA A 259 11.64 -20.76 -6.79
N VAL A 260 12.06 -19.51 -7.02
CA VAL A 260 11.78 -18.38 -6.12
C VAL A 260 10.28 -18.07 -6.09
N LEU A 261 9.59 -18.15 -7.22
CA LEU A 261 8.13 -17.97 -7.30
C LEU A 261 7.41 -19.08 -6.52
N ALA A 262 7.83 -20.33 -6.68
CA ALA A 262 7.26 -21.47 -5.93
C ALA A 262 7.48 -21.29 -4.40
N CYS A 263 8.67 -20.89 -3.97
CA CYS A 263 8.93 -20.54 -2.57
C CYS A 263 8.03 -19.41 -2.08
N ARG A 264 7.84 -18.37 -2.90
CA ARG A 264 7.01 -17.22 -2.55
C ARG A 264 5.52 -17.59 -2.42
N VAL A 265 5.01 -18.45 -3.32
CA VAL A 265 3.65 -18.99 -3.26
C VAL A 265 3.50 -19.92 -2.05
N GLY A 266 4.51 -20.76 -1.76
CA GLY A 266 4.50 -21.63 -0.58
C GLY A 266 4.53 -20.88 0.76
N LEU A 267 5.14 -19.70 0.79
CA LEU A 267 5.09 -18.80 1.96
C LEU A 267 3.75 -18.11 2.13
N ALA A 268 3.00 -17.90 1.05
CA ALA A 268 1.67 -17.31 1.10
C ALA A 268 0.67 -18.33 1.67
N ARG A 269 0.03 -17.98 2.79
CA ARG A 269 -0.96 -18.84 3.43
C ARG A 269 -2.34 -18.75 2.79
N HIS A 270 -2.62 -17.63 2.15
CA HIS A 270 -3.84 -17.35 1.39
C HIS A 270 -3.54 -16.24 0.37
N PHE A 271 -4.41 -16.11 -0.63
CA PHE A 271 -4.37 -14.94 -1.52
C PHE A 271 -5.25 -13.84 -0.92
N PRO A 272 -4.79 -12.57 -0.92
CA PRO A 272 -5.62 -11.45 -0.49
C PRO A 272 -6.90 -11.38 -1.33
N THR A 273 -8.02 -11.22 -0.67
CA THR A 273 -9.30 -10.95 -1.35
C THR A 273 -9.44 -9.44 -1.53
N TRP A 274 -9.60 -9.02 -2.76
CA TRP A 274 -9.81 -7.63 -3.13
C TRP A 274 -11.28 -7.38 -3.43
N THR A 275 -11.69 -6.13 -3.35
CA THR A 275 -13.07 -5.75 -3.62
C THR A 275 -13.18 -4.90 -4.88
N ARG A 276 -14.40 -4.74 -5.38
CA ARG A 276 -14.72 -3.84 -6.50
C ARG A 276 -14.26 -2.40 -6.21
N HIS A 277 -14.26 -1.99 -4.93
CA HIS A 277 -13.81 -0.65 -4.53
C HIS A 277 -12.32 -0.43 -4.73
N GLU A 278 -11.49 -1.47 -4.58
CA GLU A 278 -10.03 -1.34 -4.73
C GLU A 278 -9.61 -1.48 -6.19
N ASN A 279 -10.26 -2.38 -6.93
CA ASN A 279 -9.92 -2.64 -8.33
C ASN A 279 -11.17 -2.90 -9.17
N PRO A 280 -11.94 -1.85 -9.53
CA PRO A 280 -13.20 -2.02 -10.25
C PRO A 280 -13.07 -2.74 -11.60
N ALA A 281 -11.92 -2.62 -12.28
CA ALA A 281 -11.71 -3.25 -13.58
C ALA A 281 -11.58 -4.78 -13.50
N ALA A 282 -11.01 -5.31 -12.42
CA ALA A 282 -10.89 -6.75 -12.21
C ALA A 282 -12.26 -7.42 -11.94
N PHE A 283 -13.23 -6.64 -11.47
CA PHE A 283 -14.59 -7.08 -11.17
C PHE A 283 -15.62 -6.60 -12.21
N ALA A 284 -15.16 -6.12 -13.37
CA ALA A 284 -16.03 -5.82 -14.49
C ALA A 284 -16.68 -7.11 -15.01
N PRO A 285 -17.89 -7.03 -15.64
CA PRO A 285 -18.54 -8.18 -16.25
C PRO A 285 -17.61 -8.93 -17.20
N ASP A 286 -17.71 -10.26 -17.26
CA ASP A 286 -16.75 -11.13 -17.98
C ASP A 286 -16.50 -10.70 -19.42
N GLY A 287 -17.55 -10.37 -20.19
CA GLY A 287 -17.43 -9.88 -21.56
C GLY A 287 -16.73 -8.52 -21.72
N LEU A 288 -16.60 -7.73 -20.64
CA LEU A 288 -16.00 -6.39 -20.66
C LEU A 288 -14.68 -6.31 -19.89
N ARG A 289 -14.34 -7.33 -19.12
CA ARG A 289 -13.14 -7.34 -18.28
C ARG A 289 -11.86 -7.15 -19.10
N ALA A 290 -11.73 -7.89 -20.20
CA ALA A 290 -10.58 -7.76 -21.10
C ALA A 290 -10.44 -6.33 -21.66
N TRP A 291 -11.54 -5.71 -22.10
CA TRP A 291 -11.55 -4.34 -22.60
C TRP A 291 -11.15 -3.32 -21.53
N ASN A 292 -11.60 -3.51 -20.31
CA ASN A 292 -11.23 -2.67 -19.18
C ASN A 292 -9.74 -2.81 -18.85
N HIS A 293 -9.19 -4.03 -18.86
CA HIS A 293 -7.75 -4.23 -18.67
C HIS A 293 -6.92 -3.58 -19.79
N LEU A 294 -7.32 -3.75 -21.06
CA LEU A 294 -6.63 -3.08 -22.17
C LEU A 294 -6.65 -1.56 -22.02
N TYR A 295 -7.78 -0.99 -21.60
CA TYR A 295 -7.86 0.44 -21.35
C TYR A 295 -6.97 0.89 -20.19
N ILE A 296 -6.88 0.11 -19.11
CA ILE A 296 -5.96 0.38 -18.00
C ILE A 296 -4.50 0.32 -18.46
N TYR A 297 -4.13 -0.60 -19.34
CA TYR A 297 -2.77 -0.64 -19.90
C TYR A 297 -2.47 0.59 -20.76
N LEU A 298 -3.41 1.02 -21.59
CA LEU A 298 -3.29 2.27 -22.33
C LEU A 298 -3.19 3.49 -21.38
N PHE A 299 -3.97 3.49 -20.31
CA PHE A 299 -3.91 4.55 -19.30
C PHE A 299 -2.54 4.62 -18.62
N ASN A 300 -1.97 3.48 -18.22
CA ASN A 300 -0.60 3.41 -17.68
C ASN A 300 0.44 3.88 -18.70
N LEU A 301 0.30 3.49 -19.97
CA LEU A 301 1.18 3.96 -21.06
C LEU A 301 1.06 5.49 -21.24
N ARG A 302 -0.15 6.04 -21.14
CA ARG A 302 -0.36 7.51 -21.15
C ARG A 302 0.37 8.19 -19.99
N LEU A 303 0.31 7.64 -18.77
CA LEU A 303 1.03 8.20 -17.61
C LEU A 303 2.55 8.18 -17.82
N LEU A 304 3.07 7.15 -18.49
CA LEU A 304 4.49 7.07 -18.83
C LEU A 304 4.91 8.08 -19.92
N ILE A 305 4.09 8.27 -20.96
CA ILE A 305 4.44 9.17 -22.09
C ILE A 305 4.11 10.61 -21.74
N LEU A 306 2.96 10.86 -21.15
CA LEU A 306 2.42 12.19 -20.83
C LEU A 306 1.98 12.27 -19.37
N PRO A 307 2.90 12.44 -18.41
CA PRO A 307 2.61 12.51 -16.99
C PRO A 307 2.03 13.88 -16.57
N ALA A 308 1.05 14.38 -17.32
CA ALA A 308 0.41 15.67 -17.09
C ALA A 308 -0.50 15.64 -15.86
N THR A 309 -1.28 14.56 -15.71
CA THR A 309 -2.21 14.38 -14.58
C THR A 309 -1.73 13.18 -13.76
N LEU A 310 -1.40 13.43 -12.50
CA LEU A 310 -0.91 12.42 -11.54
C LEU A 310 -1.74 12.48 -10.26
N SER A 311 -2.07 11.30 -9.69
CA SER A 311 -2.83 11.16 -8.44
C SER A 311 -2.10 10.21 -7.49
N CYS A 312 -2.33 10.29 -6.21
CA CYS A 312 -1.82 9.30 -5.26
C CYS A 312 -2.67 8.02 -5.24
N ASP A 313 -3.89 8.09 -5.75
CA ASP A 313 -4.80 6.94 -5.84
C ASP A 313 -5.65 7.08 -7.12
N TRP A 314 -5.79 5.96 -7.84
CA TRP A 314 -6.59 5.83 -9.06
C TRP A 314 -7.69 4.77 -8.90
N GLY A 315 -8.10 4.53 -7.65
CA GLY A 315 -9.19 3.62 -7.32
C GLY A 315 -10.57 4.16 -7.63
N MET A 316 -11.58 3.38 -7.32
CA MET A 316 -12.99 3.75 -7.37
C MET A 316 -13.42 4.27 -8.76
N GLY A 317 -14.19 5.35 -8.81
CA GLY A 317 -14.67 5.99 -10.04
C GLY A 317 -13.65 6.86 -10.79
N SER A 318 -12.35 6.87 -10.37
CA SER A 318 -11.29 7.68 -11.01
C SER A 318 -11.11 7.38 -12.48
N ILE A 319 -11.23 6.10 -12.86
CA ILE A 319 -11.10 5.62 -14.23
C ILE A 319 -12.45 5.02 -14.63
N PRO A 320 -13.25 5.73 -15.44
CA PRO A 320 -14.56 5.22 -15.86
C PRO A 320 -14.41 3.91 -16.63
N LEU A 321 -15.11 2.87 -16.19
CA LEU A 321 -15.11 1.57 -16.84
C LEU A 321 -15.72 1.65 -18.23
N ILE A 322 -15.26 0.76 -19.12
CA ILE A 322 -15.85 0.51 -20.42
C ILE A 322 -17.11 -0.31 -20.22
N SER A 323 -18.25 0.24 -20.66
CA SER A 323 -19.58 -0.38 -20.58
C SER A 323 -19.99 -1.12 -21.87
N ARG A 324 -19.34 -0.80 -23.01
CA ARG A 324 -19.58 -1.42 -24.32
C ARG A 324 -18.27 -1.54 -25.09
N ALA A 325 -18.04 -2.67 -25.76
CA ALA A 325 -16.84 -2.90 -26.58
C ALA A 325 -16.71 -1.90 -27.77
N SER A 326 -17.83 -1.32 -28.21
CA SER A 326 -17.84 -0.30 -29.26
C SER A 326 -17.42 1.11 -28.81
N GLU A 327 -17.17 1.32 -27.52
CA GLU A 327 -16.73 2.64 -27.05
C GLU A 327 -15.40 3.04 -27.68
N PRO A 328 -15.19 4.34 -28.03
CA PRO A 328 -13.93 4.82 -28.63
C PRO A 328 -12.70 4.47 -27.80
N ARG A 329 -12.83 4.44 -26.46
CA ARG A 329 -11.73 4.08 -25.54
C ARG A 329 -11.32 2.61 -25.67
N ALA A 330 -12.28 1.70 -25.89
CA ALA A 330 -12.00 0.28 -26.13
C ALA A 330 -11.26 0.08 -27.45
N LEU A 331 -11.76 0.71 -28.52
CA LEU A 331 -11.17 0.65 -29.84
C LEU A 331 -9.77 1.27 -29.87
N ALA A 332 -9.58 2.44 -29.21
CA ALA A 332 -8.27 3.07 -29.09
C ALA A 332 -7.28 2.17 -28.34
N SER A 333 -7.72 1.46 -27.31
CA SER A 333 -6.86 0.54 -26.55
C SER A 333 -6.43 -0.68 -27.38
N ALA A 334 -7.35 -1.25 -28.14
CA ALA A 334 -7.04 -2.34 -29.07
C ALA A 334 -6.07 -1.89 -30.17
N LEU A 335 -6.30 -0.73 -30.78
CA LEU A 335 -5.41 -0.16 -31.78
C LEU A 335 -4.01 0.11 -31.23
N ALA A 336 -3.91 0.69 -30.03
CA ALA A 336 -2.62 0.95 -29.38
C ALA A 336 -1.84 -0.35 -29.13
N LEU A 337 -2.53 -1.43 -28.70
CA LEU A 337 -1.92 -2.73 -28.51
C LEU A 337 -1.45 -3.34 -29.85
N LEU A 338 -2.27 -3.26 -30.90
CA LEU A 338 -1.91 -3.74 -32.23
C LEU A 338 -0.69 -2.98 -32.80
N LEU A 339 -0.65 -1.67 -32.63
CA LEU A 339 0.50 -0.85 -33.04
C LEU A 339 1.77 -1.22 -32.25
N ALA A 340 1.66 -1.42 -30.94
CA ALA A 340 2.78 -1.85 -30.11
C ALA A 340 3.28 -3.25 -30.53
N ALA A 341 2.37 -4.19 -30.79
CA ALA A 341 2.68 -5.53 -31.29
C ALA A 341 3.35 -5.47 -32.68
N ALA A 342 2.84 -4.65 -33.59
CA ALA A 342 3.44 -4.44 -34.92
C ALA A 342 4.87 -3.86 -34.83
N VAL A 343 5.08 -2.85 -34.00
CA VAL A 343 6.42 -2.28 -33.76
C VAL A 343 7.37 -3.32 -33.16
N ALA A 344 6.90 -4.13 -32.21
CA ALA A 344 7.68 -5.22 -31.64
C ALA A 344 8.03 -6.30 -32.69
N ALA A 345 7.06 -6.72 -33.51
CA ALA A 345 7.26 -7.69 -34.58
C ALA A 345 8.24 -7.19 -35.65
N LEU A 346 8.09 -5.94 -36.11
CA LEU A 346 9.01 -5.33 -37.06
C LEU A 346 10.42 -5.19 -36.47
N SER A 347 10.51 -4.84 -35.20
CA SER A 347 11.81 -4.77 -34.50
C SER A 347 12.48 -6.14 -34.38
N LEU A 348 11.68 -7.18 -34.09
CA LEU A 348 12.15 -8.59 -34.03
C LEU A 348 12.61 -9.07 -35.41
N ALA A 349 11.84 -8.79 -36.46
CA ALA A 349 12.23 -9.10 -37.83
C ALA A 349 13.55 -8.40 -38.21
N ALA A 350 13.74 -7.15 -37.79
CA ALA A 350 15.00 -6.42 -38.01
C ALA A 350 16.19 -7.01 -37.21
N VAL A 351 15.95 -7.67 -36.09
CA VAL A 351 16.99 -8.38 -35.32
C VAL A 351 17.33 -9.72 -35.95
N CYS A 352 16.30 -10.51 -36.36
CA CYS A 352 16.46 -11.87 -36.90
C CYS A 352 16.80 -11.89 -38.39
N GLY A 353 16.51 -10.81 -39.14
CA GLY A 353 16.76 -10.72 -40.58
C GLY A 353 18.22 -10.93 -40.95
N ARG A 354 18.47 -11.85 -41.91
CA ARG A 354 19.81 -12.11 -42.45
C ARG A 354 20.32 -10.87 -43.17
N ARG A 355 21.36 -10.21 -42.63
CA ARG A 355 22.09 -9.18 -43.39
C ARG A 355 23.24 -9.85 -44.15
N PRO A 356 23.44 -9.56 -45.43
CA PRO A 356 24.57 -10.07 -46.20
C PRO A 356 25.89 -9.79 -45.48
N GLU A 357 26.80 -10.76 -45.43
CA GLU A 357 28.05 -10.70 -44.66
C GLU A 357 28.94 -9.51 -44.99
N GLY A 358 28.87 -8.97 -46.21
CA GLY A 358 29.66 -7.81 -46.65
C GLY A 358 29.20 -6.43 -46.18
N ARG A 359 28.01 -6.28 -45.58
CA ARG A 359 27.47 -4.98 -45.08
C ARG A 359 27.50 -4.82 -43.56
N ARG A 360 28.13 -5.74 -42.82
CA ARG A 360 28.37 -5.57 -41.39
C ARG A 360 29.53 -4.60 -41.16
N GLY A 361 29.28 -3.30 -41.31
CA GLY A 361 30.20 -2.29 -40.80
C GLY A 361 30.40 -2.54 -39.29
N LYS A 362 31.64 -2.83 -38.86
CA LYS A 362 32.01 -3.00 -37.45
C LYS A 362 31.41 -1.83 -36.65
N GLY A 363 30.49 -2.10 -35.72
CA GLY A 363 30.01 -1.10 -34.76
C GLY A 363 28.61 -0.50 -35.00
N LYS A 364 27.90 -0.78 -36.11
CA LYS A 364 26.54 -0.24 -36.29
C LYS A 364 25.51 -0.97 -35.42
N GLU A 365 24.97 -0.22 -34.46
CA GLU A 365 23.92 -0.72 -33.54
C GLU A 365 22.62 -1.03 -34.28
N ASN A 366 22.02 -2.18 -33.98
CA ASN A 366 20.70 -2.53 -34.47
C ASN A 366 19.61 -1.80 -33.66
N LEU A 367 18.90 -0.86 -34.29
CA LEU A 367 17.82 -0.10 -33.65
C LEU A 367 16.73 -1.02 -33.10
N GLY A 368 16.34 -2.06 -33.85
CA GLY A 368 15.33 -3.05 -33.40
C GLY A 368 15.72 -3.72 -32.08
N CYS A 369 17.01 -4.05 -31.91
CA CYS A 369 17.52 -4.62 -30.66
C CYS A 369 17.35 -3.65 -29.48
N VAL A 370 17.62 -2.36 -29.67
CA VAL A 370 17.47 -1.33 -28.63
C VAL A 370 16.01 -1.08 -28.30
N LEU A 371 15.14 -1.01 -29.32
CA LEU A 371 13.70 -0.82 -29.11
C LEU A 371 13.09 -2.00 -28.35
N LEU A 372 13.43 -3.25 -28.75
CA LEU A 372 12.97 -4.44 -28.05
C LEU A 372 13.53 -4.53 -26.61
N ALA A 373 14.78 -4.16 -26.39
CA ALA A 373 15.33 -4.06 -25.04
C ALA A 373 14.51 -3.07 -24.20
N GLY A 374 14.18 -1.90 -24.75
CA GLY A 374 13.30 -0.92 -24.11
C GLY A 374 11.92 -1.50 -23.81
N VAL A 375 11.30 -2.24 -24.74
CA VAL A 375 10.03 -2.93 -24.52
C VAL A 375 10.15 -3.96 -23.39
N CYS A 376 11.22 -4.75 -23.35
CA CYS A 376 11.45 -5.72 -22.26
C CYS A 376 11.55 -5.02 -20.90
N PHE A 377 12.26 -3.88 -20.81
CA PHE A 377 12.34 -3.09 -19.58
C PHE A 377 10.99 -2.44 -19.19
N ALA A 378 10.13 -2.11 -20.17
CA ALA A 378 8.82 -1.52 -19.90
C ALA A 378 7.78 -2.58 -19.47
N VAL A 379 7.74 -3.71 -20.19
CA VAL A 379 6.65 -4.70 -20.05
C VAL A 379 6.94 -5.71 -18.94
N LEU A 380 8.14 -6.32 -18.91
CA LEU A 380 8.42 -7.40 -17.98
C LEU A 380 8.28 -6.97 -16.50
N PRO A 381 8.85 -5.84 -16.02
CA PRO A 381 8.63 -5.40 -14.65
C PRO A 381 7.18 -5.01 -14.34
N PHE A 382 6.36 -4.71 -15.33
CA PHE A 382 4.96 -4.37 -15.16
C PHE A 382 4.05 -5.61 -15.03
N LEU A 383 4.45 -6.77 -15.56
CA LEU A 383 3.64 -8.01 -15.57
C LEU A 383 3.02 -8.38 -14.22
N PRO A 384 3.73 -8.30 -13.06
CA PRO A 384 3.13 -8.63 -11.77
C PRO A 384 1.95 -7.72 -11.37
N SER A 385 1.84 -6.53 -11.98
CA SER A 385 0.83 -5.52 -11.69
C SER A 385 -0.29 -5.46 -12.75
N MET A 386 -0.26 -6.32 -13.76
CA MET A 386 -1.21 -6.32 -14.88
C MET A 386 -2.53 -7.00 -14.59
N ASN A 387 -2.75 -7.55 -13.40
CA ASN A 387 -3.96 -8.31 -13.04
C ASN A 387 -4.22 -9.53 -13.96
N LEU A 388 -3.16 -10.09 -14.59
CA LEU A 388 -3.30 -11.23 -15.51
C LEU A 388 -3.30 -12.56 -14.77
N LEU A 389 -2.41 -12.73 -13.79
CA LEU A 389 -2.23 -13.98 -13.04
C LEU A 389 -2.93 -13.91 -11.68
N VAL A 390 -2.84 -12.79 -11.01
CA VAL A 390 -3.45 -12.54 -9.70
C VAL A 390 -4.02 -11.13 -9.71
N VAL A 391 -5.21 -10.97 -9.16
CA VAL A 391 -5.80 -9.64 -8.96
C VAL A 391 -5.01 -8.92 -7.89
N VAL A 392 -4.57 -7.67 -8.18
CA VAL A 392 -3.88 -6.81 -7.22
C VAL A 392 -4.83 -5.74 -6.68
N GLY A 393 -4.53 -5.20 -5.50
CA GLY A 393 -5.38 -4.25 -4.77
C GLY A 393 -5.41 -2.82 -5.32
N PHE A 394 -5.23 -2.65 -6.63
CA PHE A 394 -5.34 -1.35 -7.31
C PHE A 394 -5.58 -1.54 -8.80
N ALA A 395 -6.30 -0.60 -9.42
CA ALA A 395 -6.40 -0.54 -10.88
C ALA A 395 -5.14 0.07 -11.50
N VAL A 396 -4.71 1.21 -10.98
CA VAL A 396 -3.49 1.92 -11.37
C VAL A 396 -2.79 2.44 -10.11
N ALA A 397 -1.45 2.34 -10.09
CA ALA A 397 -0.61 2.98 -9.08
C ALA A 397 0.67 3.50 -9.77
N GLU A 398 0.97 4.79 -9.62
CA GLU A 398 2.10 5.42 -10.34
C GLU A 398 3.43 4.79 -9.95
N ARG A 399 3.61 4.40 -8.69
CA ARG A 399 4.84 3.77 -8.19
C ARG A 399 5.22 2.50 -8.93
N VAL A 400 4.26 1.69 -9.41
CA VAL A 400 4.58 0.45 -10.12
C VAL A 400 5.14 0.70 -11.52
N LEU A 401 5.00 1.93 -12.03
CA LEU A 401 5.56 2.38 -13.31
C LEU A 401 7.03 2.83 -13.19
N PHE A 402 7.60 2.84 -11.99
CA PHE A 402 8.98 3.26 -11.76
C PHE A 402 9.99 2.45 -12.60
N LEU A 403 10.02 1.12 -12.46
CA LEU A 403 10.88 0.27 -13.27
C LEU A 403 10.50 0.26 -14.77
N PRO A 404 9.20 0.15 -15.15
CA PRO A 404 8.76 0.27 -16.54
C PRO A 404 9.20 1.54 -17.24
N SER A 405 9.30 2.68 -16.54
CA SER A 405 9.74 3.95 -17.13
C SER A 405 11.17 3.88 -17.70
N ALA A 406 12.02 3.00 -17.16
CA ALA A 406 13.37 2.77 -17.69
C ALA A 406 13.33 2.32 -19.15
N GLY A 407 12.37 1.46 -19.51
CA GLY A 407 12.14 1.02 -20.89
C GLY A 407 11.73 2.16 -21.80
N LEU A 408 10.80 3.00 -21.36
CA LEU A 408 10.41 4.19 -22.11
C LEU A 408 11.59 5.17 -22.29
N CYS A 409 12.37 5.39 -21.24
CA CYS A 409 13.53 6.30 -21.29
C CYS A 409 14.63 5.79 -22.25
N ILE A 410 14.81 4.46 -22.37
CA ILE A 410 15.70 3.86 -23.38
C ILE A 410 15.18 4.17 -24.79
N ILE A 411 13.89 3.92 -25.05
CA ILE A 411 13.26 4.16 -26.36
C ILE A 411 13.28 5.65 -26.70
N ALA A 412 12.72 6.48 -25.83
CA ALA A 412 12.60 7.92 -26.05
C ALA A 412 13.98 8.60 -26.20
N GLY A 413 14.92 8.27 -25.29
CA GLY A 413 16.29 8.81 -25.35
C GLY A 413 17.04 8.42 -26.63
N THR A 414 16.81 7.18 -27.13
CA THR A 414 17.38 6.73 -28.39
C THR A 414 16.77 7.46 -29.61
N LEU A 415 15.44 7.58 -29.64
CA LEU A 415 14.72 8.25 -30.72
C LEU A 415 15.05 9.75 -30.75
N LEU A 416 15.00 10.41 -29.60
CA LEU A 416 15.36 11.83 -29.47
C LEU A 416 16.81 12.10 -29.87
N HIS A 417 17.74 11.24 -29.46
CA HIS A 417 19.15 11.36 -29.88
C HIS A 417 19.30 11.27 -31.39
N ARG A 418 18.58 10.34 -32.06
CA ARG A 418 18.61 10.18 -33.51
C ARG A 418 17.96 11.35 -34.25
N LEU A 419 16.77 11.79 -33.77
CA LEU A 419 16.08 12.96 -34.33
C LEU A 419 16.93 14.22 -34.18
N ALA A 420 17.49 14.43 -32.99
CA ALA A 420 18.38 15.52 -32.72
C ALA A 420 19.66 15.48 -33.59
N GLY A 421 20.14 14.29 -34.00
CA GLY A 421 21.24 14.13 -34.94
C GLY A 421 20.92 14.64 -36.34
N ARG A 422 19.64 14.68 -36.73
CA ARG A 422 19.16 15.17 -38.04
C ARG A 422 18.76 16.65 -38.02
N ALA A 423 18.48 17.21 -36.84
CA ALA A 423 18.07 18.60 -36.68
C ALA A 423 19.30 19.55 -36.78
N PRO A 424 19.12 20.77 -37.28
CA PRO A 424 20.17 21.78 -37.28
C PRO A 424 20.57 22.13 -35.82
N ARG A 425 21.84 22.48 -35.62
CA ARG A 425 22.43 22.69 -34.29
C ARG A 425 21.67 23.73 -33.46
N HIS A 426 21.16 24.79 -34.06
CA HIS A 426 20.42 25.86 -33.38
C HIS A 426 19.04 25.44 -32.88
N ALA A 427 18.37 24.44 -33.48
CA ALA A 427 17.05 23.94 -33.05
C ALA A 427 17.15 22.78 -32.07
N LYS A 428 18.19 21.96 -32.15
CA LYS A 428 18.40 20.75 -31.39
C LYS A 428 18.49 20.98 -29.89
N LEU A 429 19.36 21.89 -29.45
CA LEU A 429 19.63 22.12 -28.04
C LEU A 429 18.42 22.76 -27.32
N PRO A 430 17.79 23.82 -27.87
CA PRO A 430 16.59 24.40 -27.26
C PRO A 430 15.45 23.40 -27.07
N LEU A 431 15.15 22.56 -28.07
CA LEU A 431 14.05 21.60 -27.99
C LEU A 431 14.28 20.56 -26.87
N VAL A 432 15.47 19.97 -26.81
CA VAL A 432 15.81 18.98 -25.75
C VAL A 432 15.81 19.64 -24.38
N THR A 433 16.40 20.86 -24.28
CA THR A 433 16.42 21.60 -23.01
C THR A 433 15.01 21.95 -22.54
N PHE A 434 14.15 22.40 -23.47
CA PHE A 434 12.75 22.71 -23.16
C PHE A 434 11.99 21.48 -22.63
N LEU A 435 12.12 20.31 -23.29
CA LEU A 435 11.50 19.07 -22.84
C LEU A 435 11.98 18.68 -21.43
N LEU A 436 13.29 18.71 -21.19
CA LEU A 436 13.85 18.37 -19.89
C LEU A 436 13.44 19.37 -18.80
N ALA A 437 13.38 20.66 -19.14
CA ALA A 437 12.91 21.71 -18.22
C ALA A 437 11.42 21.51 -17.86
N LEU A 438 10.58 21.15 -18.83
CA LEU A 438 9.17 20.83 -18.60
C LEU A 438 9.00 19.62 -17.67
N LEU A 439 9.75 18.54 -17.88
CA LEU A 439 9.74 17.37 -17.01
C LEU A 439 10.22 17.73 -15.59
N ALA A 440 11.31 18.50 -15.48
CA ALA A 440 11.84 18.96 -14.20
C ALA A 440 10.81 19.83 -13.45
N ALA A 441 10.21 20.81 -14.11
CA ALA A 441 9.19 21.68 -13.53
C ALA A 441 7.98 20.86 -13.04
N ARG A 442 7.53 19.90 -13.85
CA ARG A 442 6.41 19.01 -13.50
C ARG A 442 6.75 18.11 -12.30
N THR A 443 7.95 17.54 -12.26
CA THR A 443 8.44 16.72 -11.13
C THR A 443 8.52 17.54 -9.84
N VAL A 444 9.14 18.72 -9.89
CA VAL A 444 9.22 19.61 -8.72
C VAL A 444 7.84 20.05 -8.24
N ALA A 445 6.92 20.37 -9.15
CA ALA A 445 5.55 20.72 -8.83
C ALA A 445 4.80 19.52 -8.19
N ARG A 446 4.96 18.30 -8.73
CA ARG A 446 4.33 17.09 -8.19
C ARG A 446 4.88 16.73 -6.81
N ASN A 447 6.18 16.86 -6.57
CA ASN A 447 6.77 16.64 -5.25
C ASN A 447 6.22 17.60 -4.19
N ARG A 448 5.81 18.82 -4.58
CA ARG A 448 5.17 19.75 -3.64
C ARG A 448 3.82 19.23 -3.16
N ALA A 449 3.08 18.49 -3.99
CA ALA A 449 1.84 17.85 -3.58
C ALA A 449 2.08 16.78 -2.50
N TRP A 450 3.23 16.12 -2.47
CA TRP A 450 3.60 15.08 -1.49
C TRP A 450 4.11 15.63 -0.14
N ARG A 451 4.09 16.96 0.08
CA ARG A 451 4.59 17.57 1.32
C ARG A 451 3.72 17.30 2.54
N SER A 452 2.41 17.26 2.35
CA SER A 452 1.45 17.03 3.43
C SER A 452 0.24 16.25 2.91
N ALA A 453 -0.51 15.62 3.82
CA ALA A 453 -1.73 14.91 3.47
C ALA A 453 -2.76 15.85 2.82
N GLU A 454 -2.86 17.11 3.28
CA GLU A 454 -3.80 18.08 2.73
C GLU A 454 -3.45 18.46 1.28
N SER A 455 -2.18 18.79 1.00
CA SER A 455 -1.72 19.12 -0.36
C SER A 455 -1.81 17.90 -1.28
N LEU A 456 -1.56 16.69 -0.78
CA LEU A 456 -1.61 15.45 -1.56
C LEU A 456 -3.04 15.10 -1.97
N PHE A 457 -3.96 15.08 -1.00
CA PHE A 457 -5.34 14.71 -1.26
C PHE A 457 -6.08 15.81 -2.02
N GLY A 458 -5.80 17.09 -1.75
CA GLY A 458 -6.32 18.19 -2.56
C GLY A 458 -5.92 18.09 -4.04
N ALA A 459 -4.64 17.79 -4.31
CA ALA A 459 -4.16 17.55 -5.67
C ALA A 459 -4.77 16.29 -6.31
N ALA A 460 -5.05 15.25 -5.52
CA ALA A 460 -5.68 14.02 -6.01
C ALA A 460 -7.16 14.23 -6.35
N ILE A 461 -7.91 15.00 -5.56
CA ILE A 461 -9.29 15.39 -5.87
C ILE A 461 -9.33 16.19 -7.19
N ALA A 462 -8.39 17.13 -7.37
CA ALA A 462 -8.32 17.90 -8.62
C ALA A 462 -7.98 17.03 -9.84
N ALA A 463 -7.15 15.99 -9.65
CA ALA A 463 -6.76 15.07 -10.72
C ALA A 463 -7.83 14.02 -11.05
N ALA A 464 -8.55 13.55 -10.04
CA ALA A 464 -9.56 12.48 -10.12
C ALA A 464 -10.77 12.81 -9.22
N PRO A 465 -11.64 13.73 -9.63
CA PRO A 465 -12.73 14.26 -8.78
C PRO A 465 -13.85 13.22 -8.47
N ARG A 466 -13.82 12.05 -9.11
CA ARG A 466 -14.74 10.93 -8.84
C ARG A 466 -14.17 9.87 -7.90
N ASN A 467 -13.01 10.13 -7.28
CA ASN A 467 -12.41 9.21 -6.32
C ASN A 467 -12.91 9.53 -4.91
N GLU A 468 -14.00 8.91 -4.48
CA GLU A 468 -14.59 9.15 -3.17
C GLU A 468 -13.62 8.80 -2.02
N LYS A 469 -12.73 7.83 -2.22
CA LYS A 469 -11.73 7.44 -1.22
C LYS A 469 -10.80 8.60 -0.83
N VAL A 470 -10.45 9.46 -1.77
CA VAL A 470 -9.58 10.62 -1.50
C VAL A 470 -10.33 11.68 -0.68
N TYR A 471 -11.62 11.88 -0.96
CA TYR A 471 -12.46 12.75 -0.12
C TYR A 471 -12.56 12.20 1.31
N ALA A 472 -12.75 10.90 1.46
CA ALA A 472 -12.75 10.23 2.75
C ALA A 472 -11.44 10.46 3.52
N MET A 473 -10.29 10.27 2.87
CA MET A 473 -8.97 10.44 3.50
C MET A 473 -8.71 11.88 3.93
N LEU A 474 -9.12 12.86 3.13
CA LEU A 474 -9.02 14.27 3.48
C LEU A 474 -10.00 14.64 4.61
N GLY A 475 -11.22 14.09 4.57
CA GLY A 475 -12.22 14.23 5.64
C GLY A 475 -11.73 13.69 6.97
N ASP A 476 -11.13 12.48 6.98
CA ASP A 476 -10.51 11.88 8.16
C ASP A 476 -9.39 12.74 8.74
N LYS A 477 -8.58 13.35 7.87
CA LYS A 477 -7.54 14.31 8.30
C LYS A 477 -8.15 15.51 9.00
N HIS A 478 -9.14 16.16 8.38
CA HIS A 478 -9.80 17.33 8.97
C HIS A 478 -10.53 16.98 10.27
N MET A 479 -11.13 15.79 10.36
CA MET A 479 -11.75 15.33 11.61
C MET A 479 -10.73 15.17 12.73
N LYS A 480 -9.50 14.68 12.43
CA LYS A 480 -8.39 14.59 13.41
C LYS A 480 -7.88 15.95 13.85
N ASP A 481 -7.86 16.91 12.95
CA ASP A 481 -7.45 18.28 13.22
C ASP A 481 -8.54 19.11 13.95
N GLY A 482 -9.72 18.50 14.20
CA GLY A 482 -10.86 19.18 14.82
C GLY A 482 -11.67 20.09 13.87
N ALA A 483 -11.33 20.11 12.58
CA ALA A 483 -12.03 20.91 11.56
C ALA A 483 -13.30 20.17 11.07
N LEU A 484 -14.26 19.96 11.98
CA LEU A 484 -15.42 19.09 11.77
C LEU A 484 -16.32 19.54 10.62
N ASP A 485 -16.46 20.85 10.34
CA ASP A 485 -17.28 21.35 9.23
C ASP A 485 -16.69 20.97 7.87
N ARG A 486 -15.35 21.07 7.72
CA ARG A 486 -14.66 20.65 6.50
C ARG A 486 -14.74 19.14 6.31
N ALA A 487 -14.56 18.38 7.40
CA ALA A 487 -14.68 16.92 7.37
C ALA A 487 -16.09 16.48 6.92
N GLU A 488 -17.15 17.11 7.46
CA GLU A 488 -18.53 16.82 7.08
C GLU A 488 -18.79 17.08 5.60
N GLY A 489 -18.35 18.23 5.07
CA GLY A 489 -18.49 18.56 3.65
C GLY A 489 -17.83 17.53 2.74
N LEU A 490 -16.64 17.06 3.11
CA LEU A 490 -15.89 16.03 2.36
C LEU A 490 -16.55 14.65 2.42
N PHE A 491 -17.04 14.21 3.59
CA PHE A 491 -17.76 12.94 3.71
C PHE A 491 -19.08 12.95 2.96
N LYS A 492 -19.82 14.08 2.97
CA LYS A 492 -21.03 14.25 2.16
C LYS A 492 -20.72 14.25 0.65
N ALA A 493 -19.61 14.87 0.23
CA ALA A 493 -19.17 14.81 -1.16
C ALA A 493 -18.80 13.38 -1.59
N ALA A 494 -18.15 12.61 -0.72
CA ALA A 494 -17.86 11.19 -0.97
C ALA A 494 -19.15 10.37 -1.11
N LEU A 495 -20.14 10.55 -0.23
CA LEU A 495 -21.45 9.89 -0.32
C LEU A 495 -22.26 10.29 -1.54
N ALA A 496 -22.09 11.52 -2.05
CA ALA A 496 -22.75 11.93 -3.30
C ALA A 496 -22.19 11.17 -4.51
N LEU A 497 -20.92 10.72 -4.44
CA LEU A 497 -20.28 9.89 -5.47
C LEU A 497 -20.65 8.40 -5.35
N GLU A 498 -20.70 7.89 -4.12
CA GLU A 498 -21.03 6.51 -3.79
C GLU A 498 -21.97 6.45 -2.58
N PRO A 499 -23.29 6.54 -2.79
CA PRO A 499 -24.28 6.56 -1.70
C PRO A 499 -24.27 5.29 -0.83
N GLY A 500 -23.78 4.18 -1.37
CA GLY A 500 -23.67 2.90 -0.69
C GLY A 500 -22.39 2.72 0.13
N ASP A 501 -21.52 3.73 0.26
CA ASP A 501 -20.29 3.58 1.05
C ASP A 501 -20.60 3.64 2.56
N PHE A 502 -20.64 2.45 3.16
CA PHE A 502 -20.84 2.27 4.60
C PHE A 502 -19.80 3.01 5.46
N LYS A 503 -18.55 3.15 4.97
CA LYS A 503 -17.48 3.84 5.72
C LYS A 503 -17.76 5.32 5.87
N MET A 504 -18.33 5.93 4.85
CA MET A 504 -18.69 7.36 4.88
C MET A 504 -19.86 7.62 5.82
N HIS A 505 -20.87 6.76 5.79
CA HIS A 505 -21.96 6.80 6.76
C HIS A 505 -21.42 6.63 8.19
N TYR A 506 -20.51 5.69 8.41
CA TYR A 506 -19.86 5.51 9.72
C TYR A 506 -19.05 6.73 10.15
N SER A 507 -18.22 7.29 9.26
CA SER A 507 -17.40 8.49 9.57
C SER A 507 -18.27 9.69 9.94
N LEU A 508 -19.39 9.90 9.23
CA LEU A 508 -20.38 10.91 9.59
C LEU A 508 -21.04 10.63 10.94
N GLY A 509 -21.37 9.37 11.22
CA GLY A 509 -21.90 8.97 12.53
C GLY A 509 -20.96 9.32 13.68
N VAL A 510 -19.66 9.04 13.53
CA VAL A 510 -18.63 9.41 14.51
C VAL A 510 -18.46 10.93 14.61
N LEU A 511 -18.48 11.64 13.49
CA LEU A 511 -18.38 13.10 13.46
C LEU A 511 -19.56 13.75 14.21
N TYR A 512 -20.79 13.34 13.94
CA TYR A 512 -21.97 13.85 14.61
C TYR A 512 -22.00 13.48 16.09
N GLN A 513 -21.48 12.30 16.47
CA GLN A 513 -21.30 11.92 17.86
C GLN A 513 -20.34 12.87 18.59
N GLN A 514 -19.24 13.27 17.95
CA GLN A 514 -18.28 14.24 18.50
C GLN A 514 -18.91 15.64 18.67
N ARG A 515 -19.81 16.04 17.78
CA ARG A 515 -20.56 17.29 17.87
C ARG A 515 -21.71 17.26 18.88
N GLY A 516 -22.07 16.10 19.40
CA GLY A 516 -23.26 15.92 20.24
C GLY A 516 -24.58 15.91 19.45
N ALA A 517 -24.55 15.89 18.13
CA ALA A 517 -25.71 15.79 17.25
C ALA A 517 -26.21 14.33 17.17
N LEU A 518 -26.81 13.85 18.28
CA LEU A 518 -27.09 12.44 18.50
C LEU A 518 -28.09 11.85 17.49
N ASP A 519 -29.15 12.59 17.10
CA ASP A 519 -30.12 12.11 16.10
C ASP A 519 -29.47 11.93 14.73
N ALA A 520 -28.62 12.89 14.29
CA ALA A 520 -27.87 12.79 13.04
C ALA A 520 -26.85 11.64 13.09
N SER A 521 -26.20 11.44 14.25
CA SER A 521 -25.28 10.31 14.47
C SER A 521 -26.01 8.97 14.34
N LEU A 522 -27.17 8.84 14.98
CA LEU A 522 -27.98 7.63 14.89
C LEU A 522 -28.42 7.33 13.46
N ALA A 523 -28.89 8.35 12.73
CA ALA A 523 -29.28 8.21 11.33
C ALA A 523 -28.10 7.75 10.46
N ALA A 524 -26.94 8.32 10.67
CA ALA A 524 -25.72 7.98 9.91
C ALA A 524 -25.26 6.54 10.21
N PHE A 525 -25.22 6.09 11.46
CA PHE A 525 -24.87 4.70 11.80
C PHE A 525 -25.89 3.68 11.27
N ARG A 526 -27.20 4.03 11.27
CA ARG A 526 -28.23 3.20 10.63
C ARG A 526 -28.06 3.15 9.12
N GLY A 527 -27.68 4.26 8.48
CA GLY A 527 -27.31 4.29 7.07
C GLY A 527 -26.14 3.34 6.77
N ALA A 528 -25.09 3.36 7.61
CA ALA A 528 -23.98 2.43 7.48
C ALA A 528 -24.41 0.94 7.59
N LEU A 529 -25.36 0.65 8.49
CA LEU A 529 -25.88 -0.71 8.66
C LEU A 529 -26.73 -1.15 7.46
N ALA A 530 -27.54 -0.25 6.90
CA ALA A 530 -28.43 -0.53 5.77
C ALA A 530 -27.67 -0.80 4.46
N THR A 531 -26.50 -0.16 4.26
CA THR A 531 -25.67 -0.33 3.05
C THR A 531 -24.78 -1.57 3.10
N GLY A 532 -24.82 -2.34 4.19
CA GLY A 532 -23.87 -3.40 4.51
C GLY A 532 -24.12 -4.84 4.06
N PRO A 533 -25.18 -5.25 3.28
CA PRO A 533 -25.38 -6.67 2.99
C PRO A 533 -24.24 -7.30 2.17
N GLU A 534 -23.74 -6.62 1.16
CA GLU A 534 -22.59 -7.09 0.35
C GLU A 534 -21.29 -7.13 1.16
N PHE A 535 -21.12 -6.17 2.08
CA PHE A 535 -19.97 -6.10 2.96
C PHE A 535 -20.09 -7.07 4.14
N SER A 536 -21.28 -7.28 4.70
CA SER A 536 -21.52 -8.21 5.81
C SER A 536 -21.28 -9.69 5.44
N ALA A 537 -21.31 -10.02 4.14
CA ALA A 537 -20.92 -11.34 3.64
C ALA A 537 -19.42 -11.61 3.77
N THR A 538 -18.58 -10.58 3.92
CA THR A 538 -17.14 -10.72 4.18
C THR A 538 -16.86 -10.90 5.68
N ILE A 539 -15.71 -11.51 6.02
CA ILE A 539 -15.26 -11.63 7.43
C ILE A 539 -15.20 -10.25 8.10
N ASN A 540 -14.69 -9.25 7.39
CA ASN A 540 -14.62 -7.88 7.90
C ASN A 540 -16.00 -7.23 8.09
N GLY A 541 -16.98 -7.59 7.28
CA GLY A 541 -18.33 -7.06 7.37
C GLY A 541 -19.11 -7.53 8.58
N ARG A 542 -18.98 -8.81 8.94
CA ARG A 542 -19.60 -9.36 10.15
C ARG A 542 -19.07 -8.70 11.43
N VAL A 543 -17.75 -8.53 11.52
CA VAL A 543 -17.10 -7.79 12.62
C VAL A 543 -17.63 -6.36 12.70
N PHE A 544 -17.86 -5.74 11.56
CA PHE A 544 -18.31 -4.37 11.52
C PHE A 544 -19.78 -4.19 11.90
N ALA A 545 -20.64 -5.17 11.62
CA ALA A 545 -22.05 -5.13 12.03
C ALA A 545 -22.19 -5.11 13.57
N ALA A 546 -21.46 -5.97 14.28
CA ALA A 546 -21.44 -5.94 15.75
C ALA A 546 -20.93 -4.60 16.30
N HIS A 547 -19.88 -4.05 15.68
CA HIS A 547 -19.36 -2.73 16.04
C HIS A 547 -20.39 -1.61 15.83
N LEU A 548 -21.12 -1.61 14.69
CA LEU A 548 -22.17 -0.64 14.42
C LEU A 548 -23.32 -0.73 15.43
N HIS A 549 -23.77 -1.93 15.76
CA HIS A 549 -24.79 -2.11 16.76
C HIS A 549 -24.34 -1.59 18.14
N ASN A 550 -23.08 -1.80 18.53
CA ASN A 550 -22.51 -1.21 19.73
C ASN A 550 -22.51 0.34 19.67
N LYS A 551 -22.19 0.95 18.52
CA LYS A 551 -22.22 2.41 18.31
C LYS A 551 -23.65 2.97 18.37
N ILE A 552 -24.61 2.29 17.75
CA ILE A 552 -26.03 2.67 17.77
C ILE A 552 -26.54 2.62 19.21
N GLY A 553 -26.25 1.56 19.95
CA GLY A 553 -26.65 1.43 21.36
C GLY A 553 -26.03 2.51 22.25
N ASP A 554 -24.75 2.87 22.04
CA ASP A 554 -24.10 3.96 22.76
C ASP A 554 -24.81 5.31 22.51
N VAL A 555 -25.11 5.62 21.25
CA VAL A 555 -25.84 6.86 20.90
C VAL A 555 -27.24 6.87 21.50
N GLN A 556 -27.97 5.76 21.43
CA GLN A 556 -29.32 5.64 22.02
C GLN A 556 -29.31 5.79 23.55
N SER A 557 -28.30 5.20 24.22
CA SER A 557 -28.10 5.38 25.66
C SER A 557 -27.87 6.85 26.02
N ARG A 558 -27.04 7.57 25.26
CA ARG A 558 -26.78 9.01 25.44
C ARG A 558 -28.00 9.89 25.12
N MET A 559 -28.92 9.42 24.28
CA MET A 559 -30.22 10.07 24.00
C MET A 559 -31.26 9.81 25.10
N GLY A 560 -30.93 9.07 26.17
CA GLY A 560 -31.89 8.70 27.19
C GLY A 560 -32.92 7.66 26.72
N ARG A 561 -32.57 6.81 25.73
CA ARG A 561 -33.43 5.74 25.19
C ARG A 561 -32.90 4.36 25.59
N PRO A 562 -32.95 4.00 26.87
CA PRO A 562 -32.24 2.82 27.40
C PRO A 562 -32.76 1.49 26.85
N ASP A 563 -34.07 1.34 26.62
CA ASP A 563 -34.62 0.08 26.08
C ASP A 563 -34.17 -0.14 24.62
N ALA A 564 -34.18 0.88 23.79
CA ALA A 564 -33.64 0.81 22.43
C ALA A 564 -32.11 0.54 22.42
N ALA A 565 -31.38 1.11 23.39
CA ALA A 565 -29.97 0.83 23.55
C ALA A 565 -29.71 -0.66 23.91
N LEU A 566 -30.52 -1.22 24.79
CA LEU A 566 -30.44 -2.64 25.14
C LEU A 566 -30.69 -3.56 23.93
N GLU A 567 -31.70 -3.26 23.12
CA GLU A 567 -31.96 -3.99 21.85
C GLU A 567 -30.74 -3.94 20.91
N SER A 568 -30.12 -2.77 20.78
CA SER A 568 -28.94 -2.59 19.93
C SER A 568 -27.72 -3.36 20.48
N PHE A 569 -27.49 -3.39 21.79
CA PHE A 569 -26.43 -4.17 22.39
C PHE A 569 -26.69 -5.67 22.32
N ASP A 570 -27.94 -6.12 22.43
CA ASP A 570 -28.31 -7.52 22.20
C ASP A 570 -28.07 -7.94 20.75
N ALA A 571 -28.36 -7.06 19.77
CA ALA A 571 -28.03 -7.27 18.38
C ALA A 571 -26.51 -7.34 18.15
N ALA A 572 -25.71 -6.49 18.84
CA ALA A 572 -24.24 -6.55 18.78
C ALA A 572 -23.71 -7.89 19.31
N VAL A 573 -24.23 -8.36 20.43
CA VAL A 573 -23.89 -9.66 21.05
C VAL A 573 -24.23 -10.79 20.08
N ALA A 574 -25.43 -10.77 19.48
CA ALA A 574 -25.87 -11.79 18.53
C ALA A 574 -24.98 -11.82 17.26
N ALA A 575 -24.64 -10.64 16.73
CA ALA A 575 -23.78 -10.51 15.55
C ALA A 575 -22.35 -11.01 15.78
N ALA A 576 -21.82 -10.87 17.01
CA ALA A 576 -20.48 -11.29 17.39
C ALA A 576 -20.39 -12.73 17.91
N ALA A 577 -21.51 -13.38 18.21
CA ALA A 577 -21.54 -14.70 18.82
C ALA A 577 -20.91 -15.77 17.89
N GLY A 578 -20.09 -16.65 18.48
CA GLY A 578 -19.47 -17.77 17.77
C GLY A 578 -18.24 -17.44 16.93
N ASP A 579 -17.81 -16.17 16.86
CA ASP A 579 -16.62 -15.77 16.13
C ASP A 579 -15.52 -15.22 17.07
N ALA A 580 -14.45 -15.99 17.24
CA ALA A 580 -13.32 -15.60 18.08
C ALA A 580 -12.66 -14.26 17.65
N ALA A 581 -12.74 -13.91 16.37
CA ALA A 581 -12.22 -12.64 15.87
C ALA A 581 -13.02 -11.43 16.39
N GLN A 582 -14.28 -11.65 16.82
CA GLN A 582 -15.20 -10.64 17.33
C GLN A 582 -15.29 -10.60 18.86
N ALA A 583 -14.47 -11.37 19.56
CA ALA A 583 -14.49 -11.43 21.02
C ALA A 583 -14.44 -10.04 21.69
N ALA A 584 -13.72 -9.10 21.11
CA ALA A 584 -13.63 -7.73 21.62
C ALA A 584 -14.96 -6.95 21.52
N GLU A 585 -15.72 -7.13 20.44
CA GLU A 585 -17.04 -6.51 20.25
C GLU A 585 -18.10 -7.21 21.11
N LEU A 586 -17.98 -8.52 21.26
CA LEU A 586 -18.85 -9.30 22.14
C LEU A 586 -18.70 -8.86 23.61
N VAL A 587 -17.46 -8.68 24.07
CA VAL A 587 -17.17 -8.13 25.41
C VAL A 587 -17.76 -6.73 25.56
N LEU A 588 -17.58 -5.88 24.55
CA LEU A 588 -18.10 -4.50 24.57
C LEU A 588 -19.64 -4.48 24.63
N GLY A 589 -20.31 -5.32 23.84
CA GLY A 589 -21.77 -5.45 23.85
C GLY A 589 -22.31 -5.85 25.21
N HIS A 590 -21.73 -6.89 25.83
CA HIS A 590 -22.12 -7.30 27.18
C HIS A 590 -21.83 -6.25 28.24
N ALA A 591 -20.68 -5.56 28.17
CA ALA A 591 -20.31 -4.54 29.15
C ALA A 591 -21.24 -3.29 29.04
N ASN A 592 -21.52 -2.82 27.84
CA ASN A 592 -22.43 -1.69 27.62
C ASN A 592 -23.86 -2.01 28.04
N ARG A 593 -24.33 -3.23 27.72
CA ARG A 593 -25.62 -3.73 28.20
C ARG A 593 -25.69 -3.74 29.74
N GLY A 594 -24.63 -4.20 30.38
CA GLY A 594 -24.53 -4.19 31.86
C GLY A 594 -24.59 -2.78 32.43
N ALA A 595 -23.89 -1.82 31.81
CA ALA A 595 -23.90 -0.42 32.24
C ALA A 595 -25.30 0.22 32.14
N VAL A 596 -26.03 -0.01 31.04
CA VAL A 596 -27.41 0.49 30.87
C VAL A 596 -28.36 -0.15 31.88
N LEU A 597 -28.26 -1.46 32.11
CA LEU A 597 -29.07 -2.15 33.10
C LEU A 597 -28.82 -1.65 34.53
N GLY A 598 -27.58 -1.32 34.86
CA GLY A 598 -27.19 -0.67 36.12
C GLY A 598 -27.82 0.71 36.28
N GLY A 599 -27.75 1.54 35.20
CA GLY A 599 -28.41 2.85 35.18
C GLY A 599 -29.93 2.80 35.36
N LEU A 600 -30.56 1.68 34.97
CA LEU A 600 -31.99 1.42 35.19
C LEU A 600 -32.30 0.79 36.56
N GLY A 601 -31.32 0.66 37.44
CA GLY A 601 -31.50 -0.03 38.73
C GLY A 601 -31.68 -1.55 38.64
N ARG A 602 -31.55 -2.15 37.44
CA ARG A 602 -31.70 -3.62 37.23
C ARG A 602 -30.41 -4.35 37.55
N TRP A 603 -29.90 -4.15 38.78
CA TRP A 603 -28.56 -4.53 39.22
C TRP A 603 -28.23 -6.02 39.06
N GLY A 604 -29.18 -6.93 39.35
CA GLY A 604 -28.97 -8.36 39.18
C GLY A 604 -28.74 -8.75 37.72
N LYS A 605 -29.45 -8.13 36.76
CA LYS A 605 -29.24 -8.34 35.33
C LYS A 605 -27.95 -7.67 34.86
N SER A 606 -27.59 -6.49 35.41
CA SER A 606 -26.33 -5.79 35.17
C SER A 606 -25.13 -6.68 35.55
N ALA A 607 -25.14 -7.27 36.74
CA ALA A 607 -24.10 -8.18 37.18
C ALA A 607 -23.91 -9.36 36.22
N GLY A 608 -25.01 -10.00 35.80
CA GLY A 608 -24.96 -11.10 34.84
C GLY A 608 -24.37 -10.72 33.49
N ALA A 609 -24.67 -9.52 32.99
CA ALA A 609 -24.12 -9.02 31.75
C ALA A 609 -22.59 -8.76 31.85
N HIS A 610 -22.15 -8.16 32.96
CA HIS A 610 -20.71 -7.93 33.18
C HIS A 610 -19.95 -9.24 33.43
N GLU A 611 -20.56 -10.24 34.07
CA GLU A 611 -19.98 -11.58 34.22
C GLU A 611 -19.82 -12.29 32.86
N ALA A 612 -20.79 -12.12 31.92
CA ALA A 612 -20.66 -12.63 30.58
C ALA A 612 -19.48 -11.96 29.86
N ALA A 613 -19.34 -10.62 29.96
CA ALA A 613 -18.20 -9.90 29.43
C ALA A 613 -16.87 -10.41 30.00
N TYR A 614 -16.81 -10.66 31.34
CA TYR A 614 -15.62 -11.21 32.00
C TYR A 614 -15.23 -12.59 31.45
N LYS A 615 -16.20 -13.50 31.34
CA LYS A 615 -15.98 -14.87 30.84
C LYS A 615 -15.44 -14.86 29.42
N VAL A 616 -16.07 -14.08 28.54
CA VAL A 616 -15.62 -13.96 27.14
C VAL A 616 -14.21 -13.36 27.07
N ALA A 617 -13.96 -12.30 27.81
CA ALA A 617 -12.65 -11.63 27.82
C ALA A 617 -11.54 -12.55 28.35
N GLY A 618 -11.83 -13.36 29.39
CA GLY A 618 -10.91 -14.35 29.96
C GLY A 618 -10.59 -15.47 28.97
N ALA A 619 -11.61 -16.03 28.32
CA ALA A 619 -11.45 -17.11 27.31
C ALA A 619 -10.60 -16.68 26.11
N HIS A 620 -10.59 -15.39 25.76
CA HIS A 620 -9.86 -14.86 24.61
C HIS A 620 -8.59 -14.06 24.99
N GLY A 621 -8.11 -14.15 26.24
CA GLY A 621 -6.87 -13.50 26.67
C GLY A 621 -6.92 -11.96 26.72
N LEU A 622 -8.12 -11.37 26.80
CA LEU A 622 -8.33 -9.92 26.90
C LEU A 622 -8.24 -9.46 28.37
N HIS A 623 -7.13 -9.77 29.05
CA HIS A 623 -6.97 -9.64 30.51
C HIS A 623 -7.36 -8.28 31.08
N GLY A 624 -7.01 -7.17 30.42
CA GLY A 624 -7.41 -5.82 30.87
C GLY A 624 -8.91 -5.60 30.87
N ARG A 625 -9.62 -6.04 29.82
CA ARG A 625 -11.08 -5.95 29.72
C ARG A 625 -11.77 -6.94 30.64
N ALA A 626 -11.18 -8.11 30.84
CA ALA A 626 -11.69 -9.08 31.81
C ALA A 626 -11.71 -8.49 33.23
N LEU A 627 -10.62 -7.84 33.63
CA LEU A 627 -10.54 -7.23 34.96
C LEU A 627 -11.54 -6.07 35.12
N GLU A 628 -11.69 -5.21 34.10
CA GLU A 628 -12.70 -4.13 34.10
C GLU A 628 -14.12 -4.68 34.23
N ALA A 629 -14.45 -5.69 33.42
CA ALA A 629 -15.77 -6.34 33.47
C ALA A 629 -16.04 -7.01 34.80
N LEU A 630 -15.03 -7.64 35.41
CA LEU A 630 -15.14 -8.25 36.73
C LEU A 630 -15.43 -7.22 37.84
N PHE A 631 -14.74 -6.08 37.81
CA PHE A 631 -15.02 -5.02 38.79
C PHE A 631 -16.41 -4.43 38.61
N ALA A 632 -16.88 -4.22 37.38
CA ALA A 632 -18.22 -3.76 37.08
C ALA A 632 -19.28 -4.77 37.57
N ALA A 633 -19.02 -6.09 37.43
CA ALA A 633 -19.88 -7.13 37.95
C ALA A 633 -19.93 -7.10 39.48
N ILE A 634 -18.79 -6.92 40.14
CA ILE A 634 -18.73 -6.82 41.61
C ILE A 634 -19.53 -5.60 42.10
N GLU A 635 -19.35 -4.45 41.51
CA GLU A 635 -20.08 -3.22 41.85
C GLU A 635 -21.60 -3.41 41.68
N ALA A 636 -22.03 -4.07 40.58
CA ALA A 636 -23.42 -4.39 40.34
C ALA A 636 -23.98 -5.40 41.35
N LEU A 637 -23.19 -6.40 41.78
CA LEU A 637 -23.57 -7.36 42.83
C LEU A 637 -23.75 -6.65 44.17
N VAL A 638 -22.87 -5.74 44.54
CA VAL A 638 -23.01 -4.92 45.77
C VAL A 638 -24.28 -4.10 45.71
N ALA A 639 -24.56 -3.42 44.61
CA ALA A 639 -25.76 -2.62 44.41
C ALA A 639 -27.06 -3.48 44.40
N ALA A 640 -26.95 -4.75 44.00
CA ALA A 640 -28.05 -5.73 44.05
C ALA A 640 -28.27 -6.34 45.44
N GLY A 641 -27.51 -5.98 46.47
CA GLY A 641 -27.54 -6.59 47.79
C GLY A 641 -26.95 -8.02 47.86
N ARG A 642 -26.31 -8.49 46.80
CA ARG A 642 -25.72 -9.84 46.71
C ARG A 642 -24.30 -9.87 47.28
N HIS A 643 -24.15 -9.50 48.55
CA HIS A 643 -22.86 -9.25 49.21
C HIS A 643 -21.95 -10.48 49.27
N ALA A 644 -22.53 -11.68 49.49
CA ALA A 644 -21.77 -12.94 49.54
C ALA A 644 -21.09 -13.23 48.19
N ALA A 645 -21.84 -13.09 47.08
CA ALA A 645 -21.28 -13.27 45.73
C ALA A 645 -20.23 -12.23 45.38
N ALA A 646 -20.43 -10.97 45.79
CA ALA A 646 -19.44 -9.92 45.59
C ALA A 646 -18.14 -10.21 46.34
N ARG A 647 -18.23 -10.67 47.63
CA ARG A 647 -17.08 -11.03 48.44
C ARG A 647 -16.27 -12.16 47.81
N GLU A 648 -16.91 -13.22 47.37
CA GLU A 648 -16.27 -14.36 46.70
C GLU A 648 -15.41 -13.88 45.49
N ARG A 649 -15.93 -12.95 44.66
CA ARG A 649 -15.20 -12.39 43.51
C ARG A 649 -14.03 -11.51 43.93
N ILE A 650 -14.18 -10.68 44.97
CA ILE A 650 -13.11 -9.84 45.50
C ILE A 650 -11.98 -10.71 46.06
N GLU A 651 -12.31 -11.76 46.86
CA GLU A 651 -11.31 -12.67 47.39
C GLU A 651 -10.55 -13.41 46.29
N ALA A 652 -11.22 -13.78 45.19
CA ALA A 652 -10.57 -14.40 44.04
C ALA A 652 -9.53 -13.45 43.40
N VAL A 653 -9.85 -12.16 43.28
CA VAL A 653 -8.87 -11.15 42.75
C VAL A 653 -7.74 -10.94 43.73
N LEU A 654 -8.02 -10.85 45.05
CA LEU A 654 -7.00 -10.63 46.07
C LEU A 654 -6.08 -11.85 46.26
N ARG A 655 -6.55 -13.07 46.01
CA ARG A 655 -5.69 -14.25 45.95
C ARG A 655 -4.69 -14.19 44.80
N ALA A 656 -5.11 -13.65 43.64
CA ALA A 656 -4.25 -13.51 42.48
C ALA A 656 -3.31 -12.29 42.58
N ASP A 657 -3.80 -11.18 43.13
CA ASP A 657 -3.05 -9.94 43.37
C ASP A 657 -3.42 -9.32 44.72
N PRO A 658 -2.70 -9.70 45.81
CA PRO A 658 -2.97 -9.21 47.16
C PRO A 658 -2.85 -7.69 47.34
N ARG A 659 -2.20 -7.00 46.40
CA ARG A 659 -1.99 -5.53 46.44
C ARG A 659 -3.00 -4.76 45.61
N ASN A 660 -3.99 -5.42 45.00
CA ASN A 660 -4.97 -4.77 44.15
C ASN A 660 -5.79 -3.72 44.92
N ALA A 661 -5.49 -2.44 44.69
CA ALA A 661 -6.08 -1.34 45.46
C ALA A 661 -7.60 -1.23 45.28
N ARG A 662 -8.14 -1.52 44.06
CA ARG A 662 -9.57 -1.44 43.76
C ARG A 662 -10.34 -2.55 44.50
N SER A 663 -9.80 -3.78 44.54
CA SER A 663 -10.39 -4.89 45.28
C SER A 663 -10.44 -4.62 46.78
N ARG A 664 -9.37 -4.08 47.40
CA ARG A 664 -9.34 -3.69 48.81
C ARG A 664 -10.35 -2.58 49.14
N ALA A 665 -10.51 -1.60 48.24
CA ALA A 665 -11.49 -0.54 48.41
C ALA A 665 -12.93 -1.08 48.41
N LEU A 666 -13.23 -2.02 47.51
CA LEU A 666 -14.54 -2.68 47.43
C LEU A 666 -14.79 -3.61 48.64
N GLU A 667 -13.77 -4.31 49.10
CA GLU A 667 -13.85 -5.12 50.35
C GLU A 667 -14.19 -4.26 51.58
N GLY A 668 -13.47 -3.12 51.74
CA GLY A 668 -13.75 -2.16 52.82
C GLY A 668 -15.15 -1.53 52.70
N ARG A 669 -15.70 -1.35 51.49
CA ARG A 669 -17.08 -0.91 51.29
C ARG A 669 -18.10 -1.99 51.73
N LEU A 670 -17.84 -3.24 51.37
CA LEU A 670 -18.71 -4.38 51.78
C LEU A 670 -18.74 -4.57 53.28
N LEU A 671 -17.58 -4.44 53.96
CA LEU A 671 -17.53 -4.53 55.44
C LEU A 671 -18.40 -3.45 56.09
N ARG A 672 -18.29 -2.19 55.64
CA ARG A 672 -19.14 -1.10 56.14
C ARG A 672 -20.63 -1.28 55.88
N LEU A 673 -21.02 -1.98 54.84
CA LEU A 673 -22.43 -2.30 54.53
C LEU A 673 -22.95 -3.51 55.35
N ALA A 674 -22.06 -4.33 55.92
CA ALA A 674 -22.41 -5.43 56.79
C ALA A 674 -22.53 -5.02 58.28
N ASP A 675 -21.87 -3.89 58.66
CA ASP A 675 -21.85 -3.37 60.04
C ASP A 675 -22.96 -2.31 60.30
N GLY A 676 -23.72 -1.89 59.28
CA GLY A 676 -24.87 -0.97 59.37
C GLY A 676 -26.16 -1.61 58.86
#